data_7bbf1475a4e791e3776b4516af71c9a1
#
_entry.id   7bbf1475a4e791e3776b4516af71c9a1
#
_cell.length_a   1.000
_cell.length_b   1.000
_cell.length_c   1.000
_cell.angle_alpha   90.00
_cell.angle_beta   90.00
_cell.angle_gamma   90.00
#
_symmetry.space_group_name_H-M   'P 1'
#
loop_
_entity.id
_entity.type
_entity.pdbx_description
1 polymer ?
#
loop_
_entity_poly.entity_id
_entity_poly.type
_entity_poly.pdbx_seq_one_letter_code
_entity_poly.pdbx_strand_id
1 'polypeptide(L)'
;MATDTGELEAIETAVNDSAGQVRVLWIAFIIFATYLVIAVGSVTHRMLFLETPIKLPVMDVDLPLVGFFMIAPFVFLIFYFYTLLQLHALSRKLTLYNETLTQAFPDAADRRTRRHRLDPFAFVQLRAGTREDRPGLTSVLSRIVTDITMIGAPIFLLLEMQVVFLPYHMQRVTWLQRIEIVAALVLLWCFWPAIRYGRDVVENPPLRRHKIFFACSILVFFFSVFIATFPGEALRGILARVAPPIVLASDFLFHGAVNEVTGAPRSWFSNVLVLMDQSFIDSDKLDRLDKLDRTVSLRGRDLRGAVLARADLRKADFTGANLNGARLDEAKLNSAQFGCAKTGKSKSVPGYRETETFEMPVFGCTWIQNASLTSARLQGASFEGAQLQGTKLNGAQLQGASLEKAQLQGASLEFAQLQGASLNEAQLQRASLVAVQFQGASLIEAQLQRADFDGGGPLFPAAFQGASLNDAQLQGAKLRYAQLQGATLRFAQLQGAVLDETSLQGAELDYATLSGASLNEAQLQGASLIGAQLQGASLRGAKLQGALLKDTYLQGASLAQASLWRTRGHPKLLDFTTLNDPINQTPLFEPLESNKFEAWRDRILAKLPDDESRATVNERISVLDPDKSDPSDIVSETDWAEARKKSPTGVAYEQQMTAFLIELACSSEDAPFSEHAPFVAHGLIYNRRIIEAGSHLPEVAEKLKDPKGCPGAVGLSADDLADLDSLVDEQKKKTTP
;
A
#
# COMPACT_ATOMS: atom_id res chain seq x y z
N MET A 1 37.55 -49.52 56.54
CA MET A 1 36.12 -49.83 56.27
C MET A 1 35.13 -49.04 57.15
N ALA A 2 35.30 -48.78 58.43
CA ALA A 2 34.33 -48.04 59.25
C ALA A 2 34.34 -46.52 59.01
N THR A 3 35.47 -45.96 58.65
CA THR A 3 35.64 -44.54 58.31
C THR A 3 34.99 -44.20 56.96
N ASP A 4 35.03 -45.08 55.96
CA ASP A 4 34.44 -44.87 54.63
C ASP A 4 32.90 -44.91 54.62
N THR A 5 32.25 -45.65 55.50
CA THR A 5 30.78 -45.76 55.57
C THR A 5 30.15 -44.53 56.22
N GLY A 6 30.82 -43.85 57.17
CA GLY A 6 30.32 -42.63 57.81
C GLY A 6 30.40 -41.43 56.89
N GLU A 7 31.43 -41.32 56.07
CA GLU A 7 31.57 -40.25 55.06
C GLU A 7 30.51 -40.38 53.95
N LEU A 8 30.25 -41.63 53.52
CA LEU A 8 29.21 -41.91 52.54
C LEU A 8 27.82 -41.55 53.08
N GLU A 9 27.47 -41.80 54.32
CA GLU A 9 26.19 -41.47 54.96
C GLU A 9 26.02 -39.93 55.07
N ALA A 10 27.09 -39.19 55.34
CA ALA A 10 27.08 -37.73 55.36
C ALA A 10 26.84 -37.19 53.99
N ILE A 11 27.46 -37.72 52.91
CA ILE A 11 27.26 -37.33 51.55
C ILE A 11 25.84 -37.72 51.08
N GLU A 12 25.31 -38.88 51.43
CA GLU A 12 23.95 -39.34 51.13
C GLU A 12 22.89 -38.34 51.67
N THR A 13 23.07 -37.93 52.93
CA THR A 13 22.20 -36.94 53.56
C THR A 13 22.27 -35.57 52.81
N ALA A 14 23.50 -35.13 52.55
CA ALA A 14 23.71 -33.86 51.83
C ALA A 14 23.14 -33.87 50.38
N VAL A 15 23.14 -35.04 49.71
CA VAL A 15 22.51 -35.24 48.40
C VAL A 15 20.99 -35.20 48.51
N ASN A 16 20.39 -35.91 49.50
CA ASN A 16 18.96 -35.97 49.70
C ASN A 16 18.37 -34.60 50.07
N ASP A 17 19.03 -33.84 50.96
CA ASP A 17 18.60 -32.48 51.33
C ASP A 17 18.61 -31.53 50.10
N SER A 18 19.71 -31.60 49.35
CA SER A 18 19.81 -30.79 48.12
C SER A 18 18.82 -31.25 47.06
N ALA A 19 18.57 -32.55 46.93
CA ALA A 19 17.60 -33.11 46.00
C ALA A 19 16.17 -32.64 46.32
N GLY A 20 15.80 -32.60 47.60
CA GLY A 20 14.53 -32.11 48.08
C GLY A 20 14.30 -30.63 47.68
N GLN A 21 15.30 -29.77 47.93
CA GLN A 21 15.23 -28.37 47.56
C GLN A 21 15.14 -28.15 46.04
N VAL A 22 15.99 -28.84 45.26
CA VAL A 22 16.01 -28.74 43.80
C VAL A 22 14.73 -29.30 43.19
N ARG A 23 14.16 -30.38 43.77
CA ARG A 23 12.86 -30.90 43.32
C ARG A 23 11.73 -29.87 43.43
N VAL A 24 11.63 -29.18 44.56
CA VAL A 24 10.62 -28.13 44.77
C VAL A 24 10.82 -27.00 43.75
N LEU A 25 12.05 -26.55 43.58
CA LEU A 25 12.41 -25.52 42.61
C LEU A 25 12.06 -25.95 41.18
N TRP A 26 12.37 -27.20 40.82
CA TRP A 26 12.11 -27.75 39.51
C TRP A 26 10.61 -27.84 39.21
N ILE A 27 9.81 -28.31 40.18
CA ILE A 27 8.35 -28.33 40.05
C ILE A 27 7.81 -26.90 39.89
N ALA A 28 8.27 -25.95 40.72
CA ALA A 28 7.88 -24.55 40.59
C ALA A 28 8.25 -23.97 39.24
N PHE A 29 9.43 -24.31 38.70
CA PHE A 29 9.85 -23.92 37.36
C PHE A 29 8.92 -24.47 36.27
N ILE A 30 8.55 -25.77 36.35
CA ILE A 30 7.63 -26.38 35.39
C ILE A 30 6.24 -25.71 35.46
N ILE A 31 5.73 -25.48 36.68
CA ILE A 31 4.44 -24.79 36.87
C ILE A 31 4.48 -23.38 36.25
N PHE A 32 5.56 -22.64 36.50
CA PHE A 32 5.74 -21.30 35.97
C PHE A 32 5.87 -21.31 34.42
N ALA A 33 6.64 -22.24 33.87
CA ALA A 33 6.75 -22.41 32.40
C ALA A 33 5.40 -22.77 31.78
N THR A 34 4.67 -23.73 32.37
CA THR A 34 3.33 -24.11 31.89
C THR A 34 2.34 -22.93 31.95
N TYR A 35 2.39 -22.15 33.03
CA TYR A 35 1.58 -20.95 33.19
C TYR A 35 1.85 -19.95 32.08
N LEU A 36 3.13 -19.70 31.77
CA LEU A 36 3.49 -18.78 30.66
C LEU A 36 3.07 -19.32 29.30
N VAL A 37 3.20 -20.63 29.03
CA VAL A 37 2.70 -21.26 27.79
C VAL A 37 1.19 -21.00 27.62
N ILE A 38 0.40 -21.19 28.70
CA ILE A 38 -1.04 -20.95 28.66
C ILE A 38 -1.33 -19.45 28.44
N ALA A 39 -0.61 -18.56 29.14
CA ALA A 39 -0.80 -17.11 28.99
C ALA A 39 -0.46 -16.64 27.58
N VAL A 40 0.66 -17.09 26.99
CA VAL A 40 1.08 -16.77 25.61
C VAL A 40 0.13 -17.38 24.60
N GLY A 41 -0.25 -18.64 24.76
CA GLY A 41 -1.19 -19.34 23.86
C GLY A 41 -2.61 -18.76 23.87
N SER A 42 -2.98 -17.99 24.90
CA SER A 42 -4.25 -17.27 24.95
C SER A 42 -4.27 -15.98 24.11
N VAL A 43 -3.10 -15.49 23.67
CA VAL A 43 -2.99 -14.24 22.92
C VAL A 43 -3.49 -14.44 21.49
N THR A 44 -4.50 -13.68 21.11
CA THR A 44 -5.10 -13.71 19.79
C THR A 44 -4.61 -12.55 18.94
N HIS A 45 -4.74 -12.66 17.60
CA HIS A 45 -4.48 -11.55 16.68
C HIS A 45 -5.32 -10.30 17.02
N ARG A 46 -6.54 -10.49 17.53
CA ARG A 46 -7.40 -9.39 17.98
C ARG A 46 -6.80 -8.65 19.18
N MET A 47 -6.24 -9.37 20.13
CA MET A 47 -5.55 -8.77 21.29
C MET A 47 -4.31 -7.99 20.85
N LEU A 48 -3.52 -8.54 19.93
CA LEU A 48 -2.38 -7.84 19.34
C LEU A 48 -2.79 -6.58 18.60
N PHE A 49 -3.89 -6.62 17.87
CA PHE A 49 -4.41 -5.50 17.11
C PHE A 49 -4.92 -4.35 17.99
N LEU A 50 -5.70 -4.69 19.02
CA LEU A 50 -6.31 -3.72 19.94
C LEU A 50 -5.42 -3.36 21.14
N GLU A 51 -4.25 -4.00 21.29
CA GLU A 51 -3.36 -3.87 22.46
C GLU A 51 -4.09 -4.16 23.79
N THR A 52 -5.05 -5.08 23.76
CA THR A 52 -5.77 -5.41 24.97
C THR A 52 -4.84 -6.07 26.01
N PRO A 53 -4.96 -5.70 27.30
CA PRO A 53 -4.12 -6.28 28.34
C PRO A 53 -4.27 -7.80 28.40
N ILE A 54 -3.18 -8.49 28.76
CA ILE A 54 -3.20 -9.93 29.02
C ILE A 54 -3.67 -10.15 30.46
N LYS A 55 -4.77 -10.87 30.62
CA LYS A 55 -5.23 -11.30 31.93
C LYS A 55 -4.45 -12.53 32.39
N LEU A 56 -3.77 -12.40 33.51
CA LEU A 56 -3.05 -13.52 34.09
C LEU A 56 -4.05 -14.47 34.77
N PRO A 57 -4.17 -15.75 34.34
CA PRO A 57 -5.27 -16.63 34.73
C PRO A 57 -5.44 -16.90 36.23
N VAL A 58 -4.40 -16.68 37.05
CA VAL A 58 -4.42 -16.99 38.49
C VAL A 58 -4.39 -15.73 39.36
N MET A 59 -3.84 -14.63 38.84
CA MET A 59 -3.61 -13.41 39.65
C MET A 59 -4.68 -12.33 39.41
N ASP A 60 -5.54 -12.51 38.43
CA ASP A 60 -6.53 -11.51 37.95
C ASP A 60 -5.92 -10.09 37.77
N VAL A 61 -4.69 -10.05 37.32
CA VAL A 61 -3.93 -8.80 37.04
C VAL A 61 -3.88 -8.59 35.54
N ASP A 62 -4.27 -7.40 35.10
CA ASP A 62 -4.16 -6.96 33.71
C ASP A 62 -2.74 -6.43 33.44
N LEU A 63 -1.98 -7.10 32.59
CA LEU A 63 -0.64 -6.64 32.17
C LEU A 63 -0.72 -6.04 30.76
N PRO A 64 -0.10 -4.86 30.53
CA PRO A 64 0.03 -4.32 29.19
C PRO A 64 0.69 -5.33 28.25
N LEU A 65 0.08 -5.58 27.10
CA LEU A 65 0.50 -6.63 26.16
C LEU A 65 1.98 -6.53 25.78
N VAL A 66 2.45 -5.37 25.36
CA VAL A 66 3.85 -5.14 24.97
C VAL A 66 4.79 -5.35 26.18
N GLY A 67 4.41 -4.83 27.36
CA GLY A 67 5.17 -4.99 28.60
C GLY A 67 5.33 -6.47 28.99
N PHE A 68 4.27 -7.27 28.82
CA PHE A 68 4.34 -8.72 29.07
C PHE A 68 5.38 -9.40 28.17
N PHE A 69 5.33 -9.17 26.84
CA PHE A 69 6.28 -9.79 25.90
C PHE A 69 7.72 -9.28 26.02
N MET A 70 7.95 -8.16 26.69
CA MET A 70 9.30 -7.67 27.03
C MET A 70 9.83 -8.27 28.33
N ILE A 71 8.99 -8.36 29.37
CA ILE A 71 9.43 -8.64 30.73
C ILE A 71 9.36 -10.16 31.04
N ALA A 72 8.29 -10.83 30.61
CA ALA A 72 8.07 -12.24 30.95
C ALA A 72 9.20 -13.17 30.48
N PRO A 73 9.73 -13.07 29.24
CA PRO A 73 10.86 -13.90 28.81
C PRO A 73 12.12 -13.65 29.65
N PHE A 74 12.39 -12.40 30.04
CA PHE A 74 13.53 -12.03 30.86
C PHE A 74 13.43 -12.64 32.28
N VAL A 75 12.27 -12.50 32.94
CA VAL A 75 12.02 -13.12 34.27
C VAL A 75 12.13 -14.63 34.18
N PHE A 76 11.59 -15.24 33.14
CA PHE A 76 11.69 -16.65 32.87
C PHE A 76 13.16 -17.10 32.72
N LEU A 77 13.96 -16.33 31.99
CA LEU A 77 15.38 -16.64 31.78
C LEU A 77 16.19 -16.57 33.08
N ILE A 78 15.90 -15.61 33.97
CA ILE A 78 16.52 -15.52 35.30
C ILE A 78 16.15 -16.76 36.12
N PHE A 79 14.88 -17.16 36.15
CA PHE A 79 14.43 -18.35 36.88
C PHE A 79 15.05 -19.61 36.30
N TYR A 80 15.15 -19.73 35.00
CA TYR A 80 15.81 -20.82 34.29
C TYR A 80 17.29 -20.91 34.65
N PHE A 81 18.02 -19.81 34.63
CA PHE A 81 19.43 -19.75 35.05
C PHE A 81 19.63 -20.25 36.49
N TYR A 82 18.79 -19.74 37.42
CA TYR A 82 18.86 -20.20 38.83
C TYR A 82 18.58 -21.68 38.96
N THR A 83 17.64 -22.23 38.23
CA THR A 83 17.31 -23.65 38.21
C THR A 83 18.50 -24.50 37.70
N LEU A 84 19.14 -24.08 36.61
CA LEU A 84 20.33 -24.74 36.06
C LEU A 84 21.51 -24.69 37.05
N LEU A 85 21.71 -23.58 37.76
CA LEU A 85 22.75 -23.43 38.77
C LEU A 85 22.54 -24.41 39.92
N GLN A 86 21.34 -24.56 40.44
CA GLN A 86 21.01 -25.51 41.51
C GLN A 86 21.13 -26.97 41.06
N LEU A 87 20.71 -27.27 39.82
CA LEU A 87 20.93 -28.61 39.22
C LEU A 87 22.41 -28.93 39.06
N HIS A 88 23.24 -27.95 38.70
CA HIS A 88 24.68 -28.11 38.59
C HIS A 88 25.30 -28.41 39.96
N ALA A 89 24.91 -27.68 41.01
CA ALA A 89 25.36 -27.92 42.38
C ALA A 89 24.98 -29.32 42.87
N LEU A 90 23.75 -29.78 42.61
CA LEU A 90 23.29 -31.14 42.93
C LEU A 90 24.08 -32.20 42.14
N SER A 91 24.34 -31.94 40.85
CA SER A 91 25.12 -32.86 40.01
C SER A 91 26.54 -33.07 40.53
N ARG A 92 27.21 -32.04 41.06
CA ARG A 92 28.53 -32.16 41.68
C ARG A 92 28.49 -33.05 42.92
N LYS A 93 27.49 -32.88 43.80
CA LYS A 93 27.30 -33.74 44.97
C LYS A 93 27.04 -35.19 44.57
N LEU A 94 26.24 -35.43 43.53
CA LEU A 94 25.98 -36.78 42.99
C LEU A 94 27.22 -37.40 42.36
N THR A 95 28.12 -36.64 41.79
CA THR A 95 29.38 -37.16 41.26
C THR A 95 30.27 -37.63 42.40
N LEU A 96 30.43 -36.83 43.46
CA LEU A 96 31.16 -37.21 44.65
C LEU A 96 30.55 -38.49 45.32
N TYR A 97 29.21 -38.50 45.43
CA TYR A 97 28.50 -39.70 45.93
C TYR A 97 28.82 -40.97 45.12
N ASN A 98 28.78 -40.84 43.78
CA ASN A 98 29.07 -42.01 42.92
C ASN A 98 30.53 -42.48 43.02
N GLU A 99 31.49 -41.60 43.20
CA GLU A 99 32.90 -41.93 43.40
C GLU A 99 33.10 -42.63 44.71
N THR A 100 32.60 -42.10 45.82
CA THR A 100 32.68 -42.75 47.16
C THR A 100 31.88 -44.05 47.21
N LEU A 101 30.72 -44.16 46.59
CA LEU A 101 29.92 -45.39 46.52
C LEU A 101 30.64 -46.49 45.76
N THR A 102 31.33 -46.20 44.66
CA THR A 102 32.07 -47.20 43.89
C THR A 102 33.33 -47.68 44.61
N GLN A 103 33.93 -46.81 45.42
CA GLN A 103 35.07 -47.16 46.25
C GLN A 103 34.67 -48.02 47.45
N ALA A 104 33.55 -47.68 48.10
CA ALA A 104 33.09 -48.39 49.32
C ALA A 104 32.41 -49.75 49.04
N PHE A 105 31.70 -49.83 47.86
CA PHE A 105 30.93 -51.03 47.50
C PHE A 105 31.29 -51.55 46.10
N PRO A 106 32.20 -52.53 45.96
CA PRO A 106 32.55 -53.08 44.64
C PRO A 106 31.41 -53.85 43.98
N ASP A 107 30.50 -54.46 44.76
CA ASP A 107 29.40 -55.25 44.24
C ASP A 107 28.23 -54.40 43.79
N ALA A 108 27.69 -54.74 42.63
CA ALA A 108 26.57 -54.02 42.00
C ALA A 108 25.23 -54.15 42.76
N ALA A 109 25.03 -55.27 43.47
CA ALA A 109 23.81 -55.50 44.25
C ALA A 109 23.74 -54.54 45.46
N ASP A 110 24.88 -54.38 46.16
CA ASP A 110 24.97 -53.47 47.31
C ASP A 110 24.83 -52.01 46.91
N ARG A 111 25.41 -51.61 45.78
CA ARG A 111 25.25 -50.29 45.24
C ARG A 111 23.78 -49.98 44.86
N ARG A 112 23.06 -50.97 44.30
CA ARG A 112 21.62 -50.78 43.98
C ARG A 112 20.80 -50.62 45.26
N THR A 113 21.08 -51.34 46.31
CA THR A 113 20.40 -51.25 47.63
C THR A 113 20.58 -49.81 48.22
N ARG A 114 21.81 -49.31 48.22
CA ARG A 114 22.12 -47.96 48.72
C ARG A 114 21.48 -46.88 47.89
N ARG A 115 21.47 -47.07 46.58
CA ARG A 115 20.80 -46.11 45.64
C ARG A 115 19.30 -45.94 45.94
N HIS A 116 18.60 -46.96 46.42
CA HIS A 116 17.18 -46.87 46.80
C HIS A 116 16.94 -45.98 48.02
N ARG A 117 17.96 -45.58 48.77
CA ARG A 117 17.83 -44.58 49.85
C ARG A 117 17.88 -43.14 49.40
N LEU A 118 18.24 -42.90 48.13
CA LEU A 118 18.27 -41.58 47.57
C LEU A 118 16.87 -41.11 47.18
N ASP A 119 16.67 -39.76 47.19
CA ASP A 119 15.43 -39.12 46.79
C ASP A 119 14.93 -39.63 45.41
N PRO A 120 13.64 -39.93 45.27
CA PRO A 120 13.04 -40.43 44.01
C PRO A 120 13.01 -39.39 42.87
N PHE A 121 13.56 -38.21 43.08
CA PHE A 121 13.61 -37.15 42.05
C PHE A 121 14.25 -37.67 40.74
N ALA A 122 13.57 -37.44 39.60
CA ALA A 122 13.94 -37.99 38.31
C ALA A 122 15.42 -37.73 37.93
N PHE A 123 15.93 -36.55 38.24
CA PHE A 123 17.33 -36.18 37.99
C PHE A 123 18.31 -36.97 38.85
N VAL A 124 17.99 -37.20 40.14
CA VAL A 124 18.79 -38.05 41.04
C VAL A 124 18.81 -39.47 40.50
N GLN A 125 17.65 -40.02 40.14
CA GLN A 125 17.52 -41.36 39.58
C GLN A 125 18.24 -41.52 38.22
N LEU A 126 18.39 -40.45 37.48
CA LEU A 126 19.17 -40.43 36.24
C LEU A 126 20.68 -40.45 36.49
N ARG A 127 21.16 -39.83 37.60
CA ARG A 127 22.59 -39.56 37.83
C ARG A 127 23.23 -40.47 38.86
N ALA A 128 22.47 -41.00 39.84
CA ALA A 128 22.97 -41.81 40.90
C ALA A 128 23.40 -43.23 40.43
N GLY A 129 24.54 -43.69 40.89
CA GLY A 129 25.12 -45.00 40.58
C GLY A 129 25.80 -45.06 39.20
N THR A 130 26.45 -46.21 38.94
CA THR A 130 27.06 -46.49 37.64
C THR A 130 26.00 -46.85 36.58
N ARG A 131 26.41 -47.00 35.36
CA ARG A 131 25.50 -47.35 34.26
C ARG A 131 24.86 -48.73 34.43
N GLU A 132 25.56 -49.63 35.06
CA GLU A 132 25.12 -51.03 35.40
C GLU A 132 24.08 -51.06 36.51
N ASP A 133 24.12 -50.11 37.43
CA ASP A 133 23.23 -50.02 38.58
C ASP A 133 21.85 -49.44 38.26
N ARG A 134 21.64 -48.92 37.04
CA ARG A 134 20.41 -48.21 36.65
C ARG A 134 19.46 -49.14 35.91
N PRO A 135 18.20 -49.30 36.34
CA PRO A 135 17.21 -50.06 35.60
C PRO A 135 16.92 -49.39 34.24
N GLY A 136 16.89 -50.21 33.16
CA GLY A 136 16.87 -49.73 31.78
C GLY A 136 15.72 -48.74 31.47
N LEU A 137 14.47 -49.12 31.76
CA LEU A 137 13.29 -48.34 31.42
C LEU A 137 13.17 -47.04 32.23
N THR A 138 13.36 -47.13 33.58
CA THR A 138 13.26 -45.95 34.46
C THR A 138 14.34 -44.90 34.16
N SER A 139 15.54 -45.34 33.79
CA SER A 139 16.64 -44.45 33.40
C SER A 139 16.33 -43.73 32.08
N VAL A 140 15.70 -44.43 31.12
CA VAL A 140 15.28 -43.82 29.85
C VAL A 140 14.17 -42.78 30.07
N LEU A 141 13.12 -43.11 30.83
CA LEU A 141 12.03 -42.23 31.17
C LEU A 141 12.50 -40.97 31.93
N SER A 142 13.34 -41.16 32.97
CA SER A 142 13.93 -40.06 33.74
C SER A 142 14.77 -39.13 32.85
N ARG A 143 15.48 -39.68 31.86
CA ARG A 143 16.21 -38.88 30.87
C ARG A 143 15.28 -38.06 29.98
N ILE A 144 14.24 -38.70 29.40
CA ILE A 144 13.28 -38.05 28.55
C ILE A 144 12.61 -36.88 29.30
N VAL A 145 12.14 -37.12 30.52
CA VAL A 145 11.50 -36.09 31.35
C VAL A 145 12.47 -34.95 31.64
N THR A 146 13.72 -35.25 32.00
CA THR A 146 14.72 -34.20 32.29
C THR A 146 15.12 -33.42 31.05
N ASP A 147 15.34 -34.10 29.91
CA ASP A 147 15.72 -33.44 28.65
C ASP A 147 14.54 -32.57 28.11
N ILE A 148 13.29 -33.05 28.19
CA ILE A 148 12.12 -32.27 27.80
C ILE A 148 11.96 -31.05 28.70
N THR A 149 12.00 -31.20 30.02
CA THR A 149 11.71 -30.11 30.95
C THR A 149 12.82 -29.06 31.04
N MET A 150 14.09 -29.47 30.88
CA MET A 150 15.25 -28.59 31.05
C MET A 150 15.83 -28.09 29.73
N ILE A 151 15.58 -28.74 28.60
CA ILE A 151 16.06 -28.30 27.29
C ILE A 151 14.90 -27.89 26.39
N GLY A 152 13.95 -28.81 26.18
CA GLY A 152 12.89 -28.64 25.21
C GLY A 152 11.91 -27.54 25.61
N ALA A 153 11.34 -27.61 26.81
CA ALA A 153 10.30 -26.69 27.25
C ALA A 153 10.77 -25.22 27.34
N PRO A 154 11.96 -24.89 27.88
CA PRO A 154 12.45 -23.52 27.90
C PRO A 154 12.63 -22.90 26.50
N ILE A 155 13.22 -23.67 25.59
CA ILE A 155 13.43 -23.21 24.20
C ILE A 155 12.09 -23.04 23.49
N PHE A 156 11.19 -24.04 23.65
CA PHE A 156 9.84 -23.96 23.04
C PHE A 156 9.08 -22.73 23.51
N LEU A 157 9.04 -22.44 24.82
CA LEU A 157 8.33 -21.28 25.37
C LEU A 157 8.89 -19.97 24.83
N LEU A 158 10.23 -19.82 24.79
CA LEU A 158 10.83 -18.58 24.28
C LEU A 158 10.57 -18.40 22.77
N LEU A 159 10.60 -19.49 21.99
CA LEU A 159 10.23 -19.45 20.58
C LEU A 159 8.73 -19.17 20.39
N GLU A 160 7.86 -19.74 21.23
CA GLU A 160 6.43 -19.49 21.21
C GLU A 160 6.13 -18.01 21.47
N MET A 161 6.76 -17.41 22.51
CA MET A 161 6.66 -15.98 22.81
C MET A 161 7.06 -15.12 21.61
N GLN A 162 8.17 -15.45 20.95
CA GLN A 162 8.63 -14.74 19.76
C GLN A 162 7.63 -14.87 18.62
N VAL A 163 7.18 -16.06 18.30
CA VAL A 163 6.29 -16.34 17.15
C VAL A 163 4.91 -15.71 17.35
N VAL A 164 4.34 -15.83 18.56
CA VAL A 164 3.02 -15.23 18.88
C VAL A 164 3.05 -13.71 18.83
N PHE A 165 4.18 -13.08 19.18
CA PHE A 165 4.33 -11.64 19.14
C PHE A 165 4.71 -11.09 17.74
N LEU A 166 5.22 -11.94 16.86
CA LEU A 166 5.75 -11.55 15.54
C LEU A 166 4.77 -10.67 14.71
N PRO A 167 3.43 -10.95 14.68
CA PRO A 167 2.46 -10.13 13.94
C PRO A 167 2.29 -8.70 14.45
N TYR A 168 2.84 -8.37 15.61
CA TYR A 168 2.80 -7.01 16.15
C TYR A 168 3.80 -6.06 15.46
N HIS A 169 4.83 -6.59 14.80
CA HIS A 169 5.85 -5.88 14.01
C HIS A 169 6.73 -4.90 14.81
N MET A 170 6.95 -5.14 16.10
CA MET A 170 7.81 -4.28 16.93
C MET A 170 9.25 -4.77 16.97
N GLN A 171 10.11 -4.21 16.12
CA GLN A 171 11.49 -4.63 15.92
C GLN A 171 12.30 -4.70 17.24
N ARG A 172 12.12 -3.75 18.15
CA ARG A 172 12.85 -3.72 19.43
C ARG A 172 12.56 -4.94 20.28
N VAL A 173 11.30 -5.33 20.43
CA VAL A 173 10.88 -6.50 21.23
C VAL A 173 11.33 -7.79 20.55
N THR A 174 11.20 -7.91 19.24
CA THR A 174 11.64 -9.09 18.48
C THR A 174 13.15 -9.31 18.63
N TRP A 175 13.97 -8.25 18.60
CA TRP A 175 15.42 -8.37 18.84
C TRP A 175 15.74 -8.74 20.29
N LEU A 176 15.02 -8.20 21.29
CA LEU A 176 15.17 -8.60 22.68
C LEU A 176 14.92 -10.10 22.86
N GLN A 177 13.82 -10.61 22.31
CA GLN A 177 13.48 -12.03 22.35
C GLN A 177 14.53 -12.93 21.67
N ARG A 178 15.13 -12.48 20.55
CA ARG A 178 16.26 -13.17 19.91
C ARG A 178 17.48 -13.27 20.83
N ILE A 179 17.81 -12.17 21.51
CA ILE A 179 18.91 -12.14 22.49
C ILE A 179 18.62 -13.09 23.65
N GLU A 180 17.40 -13.15 24.16
CA GLU A 180 16.97 -14.03 25.23
C GLU A 180 17.06 -15.51 24.84
N ILE A 181 16.67 -15.88 23.63
CA ILE A 181 16.81 -17.23 23.08
C ILE A 181 18.31 -17.60 22.97
N VAL A 182 19.13 -16.71 22.45
CA VAL A 182 20.58 -16.91 22.35
C VAL A 182 21.18 -17.09 23.76
N ALA A 183 20.78 -16.26 24.73
CA ALA A 183 21.22 -16.38 26.13
C ALA A 183 20.81 -17.75 26.74
N ALA A 184 19.58 -18.20 26.48
CA ALA A 184 19.14 -19.55 26.92
C ALA A 184 19.99 -20.67 26.30
N LEU A 185 20.33 -20.56 25.01
CA LEU A 185 21.23 -21.53 24.35
C LEU A 185 22.65 -21.49 24.93
N VAL A 186 23.19 -20.33 25.23
CA VAL A 186 24.50 -20.17 25.87
C VAL A 186 24.48 -20.75 27.26
N LEU A 187 23.46 -20.50 28.08
CA LEU A 187 23.28 -21.11 29.41
C LEU A 187 23.25 -22.63 29.31
N LEU A 188 22.50 -23.19 28.37
CA LEU A 188 22.48 -24.62 28.12
C LEU A 188 23.86 -25.16 27.73
N TRP A 189 24.59 -24.46 26.90
CA TRP A 189 25.94 -24.90 26.51
C TRP A 189 26.93 -24.87 27.65
N CYS A 190 26.83 -23.86 28.52
CA CYS A 190 27.69 -23.78 29.70
C CYS A 190 27.35 -24.82 30.77
N PHE A 191 26.08 -24.94 31.11
CA PHE A 191 25.66 -25.76 32.28
C PHE A 191 25.32 -27.19 31.94
N TRP A 192 24.69 -27.49 30.79
CA TRP A 192 24.17 -28.84 30.52
C TRP A 192 25.22 -29.93 30.43
N PRO A 193 26.40 -29.73 29.79
CA PRO A 193 27.49 -30.72 29.84
C PRO A 193 28.02 -30.93 31.25
N ALA A 194 28.17 -29.87 32.03
CA ALA A 194 28.61 -29.92 33.41
C ALA A 194 27.60 -30.68 34.30
N ILE A 195 26.31 -30.37 34.17
CA ILE A 195 25.22 -31.08 34.85
C ILE A 195 25.19 -32.55 34.45
N ARG A 196 25.40 -32.89 33.18
CA ARG A 196 25.28 -34.27 32.70
C ARG A 196 26.46 -35.14 33.03
N TYR A 197 27.68 -34.57 33.16
CA TYR A 197 28.92 -35.35 33.40
C TYR A 197 29.57 -35.06 34.74
N GLY A 198 29.10 -34.06 35.49
CA GLY A 198 29.64 -33.69 36.83
C GLY A 198 31.05 -33.09 36.78
N ARG A 199 31.51 -32.61 35.63
CA ARG A 199 32.84 -32.01 35.44
C ARG A 199 32.74 -30.48 35.47
N ASP A 200 33.83 -29.84 35.91
CA ASP A 200 33.87 -28.36 35.88
C ASP A 200 33.81 -27.82 34.45
N VAL A 201 33.08 -26.73 34.30
CA VAL A 201 32.74 -26.09 32.99
C VAL A 201 34.00 -25.65 32.20
N VAL A 202 35.13 -25.44 32.91
CA VAL A 202 36.34 -24.81 32.37
C VAL A 202 37.34 -25.79 31.73
N GLU A 203 37.34 -27.08 32.12
CA GLU A 203 38.46 -27.97 31.80
C GLU A 203 38.41 -28.74 30.47
N ASN A 204 37.28 -28.87 29.81
CA ASN A 204 37.22 -29.41 28.43
C ASN A 204 35.79 -29.31 27.84
N PRO A 205 35.57 -28.50 26.81
CA PRO A 205 34.31 -28.49 26.12
C PRO A 205 34.16 -29.77 25.29
N PRO A 206 33.13 -30.61 25.55
CA PRO A 206 32.95 -31.86 24.82
C PRO A 206 32.24 -31.66 23.46
N LEU A 207 32.78 -30.77 22.60
CA LEU A 207 32.26 -30.50 21.27
C LEU A 207 32.09 -31.77 20.41
N ARG A 208 32.89 -32.80 20.63
CA ARG A 208 32.89 -34.01 19.79
C ARG A 208 31.76 -35.02 20.11
N ARG A 209 31.19 -35.01 21.33
CA ARG A 209 30.15 -35.97 21.77
C ARG A 209 28.72 -35.46 21.65
N HIS A 210 28.50 -34.15 21.41
CA HIS A 210 27.18 -33.53 21.39
C HIS A 210 26.81 -32.93 20.02
N LYS A 211 27.26 -33.56 18.95
CA LYS A 211 26.98 -33.09 17.57
C LYS A 211 25.48 -32.78 17.31
N ILE A 212 24.60 -33.68 17.81
CA ILE A 212 23.13 -33.50 17.64
C ILE A 212 22.64 -32.29 18.43
N PHE A 213 23.06 -32.15 19.69
CA PHE A 213 22.66 -30.99 20.51
C PHE A 213 23.13 -29.68 19.92
N PHE A 214 24.38 -29.66 19.43
CA PHE A 214 24.94 -28.51 18.75
C PHE A 214 24.19 -28.18 17.47
N ALA A 215 23.90 -29.18 16.63
CA ALA A 215 23.13 -29.01 15.41
C ALA A 215 21.71 -28.50 15.69
N CYS A 216 21.02 -29.05 16.71
CA CYS A 216 19.70 -28.55 17.12
C CYS A 216 19.74 -27.08 17.60
N SER A 217 20.80 -26.74 18.37
CA SER A 217 20.96 -25.33 18.81
C SER A 217 21.21 -24.36 17.67
N ILE A 218 22.01 -24.77 16.67
CA ILE A 218 22.18 -23.98 15.43
C ILE A 218 20.87 -23.83 14.69
N LEU A 219 20.07 -24.89 14.60
CA LEU A 219 18.75 -24.83 13.95
C LEU A 219 17.82 -23.86 14.68
N VAL A 220 17.78 -23.90 16.03
CA VAL A 220 17.00 -22.96 16.85
C VAL A 220 17.49 -21.53 16.66
N PHE A 221 18.79 -21.30 16.68
CA PHE A 221 19.40 -20.01 16.43
C PHE A 221 19.03 -19.49 15.03
N PHE A 222 19.19 -20.33 14.00
CA PHE A 222 18.84 -20.00 12.63
C PHE A 222 17.35 -19.67 12.47
N PHE A 223 16.48 -20.46 13.10
CA PHE A 223 15.04 -20.19 13.12
C PHE A 223 14.74 -18.85 13.79
N SER A 224 15.24 -18.63 15.02
CA SER A 224 14.95 -17.42 15.78
C SER A 224 15.49 -16.15 15.12
N VAL A 225 16.73 -16.18 14.61
CA VAL A 225 17.38 -14.98 14.08
C VAL A 225 17.01 -14.72 12.64
N PHE A 226 16.92 -15.75 11.79
CA PHE A 226 16.80 -15.56 10.33
C PHE A 226 15.44 -15.91 9.77
N ILE A 227 14.74 -16.91 10.29
CA ILE A 227 13.45 -17.35 9.75
C ILE A 227 12.30 -16.56 10.35
N ALA A 228 12.27 -16.38 11.68
CA ALA A 228 11.20 -15.65 12.37
C ALA A 228 11.32 -14.14 12.15
N THR A 229 11.01 -13.68 10.94
CA THR A 229 11.03 -12.27 10.53
C THR A 229 9.64 -11.83 10.08
N PHE A 230 9.38 -10.51 10.11
CA PHE A 230 8.11 -9.93 9.67
C PHE A 230 8.30 -8.97 8.47
N PRO A 231 7.24 -8.64 7.71
CA PRO A 231 7.32 -7.77 6.56
C PRO A 231 7.93 -6.40 6.90
N GLY A 232 8.96 -5.99 6.13
CA GLY A 232 9.64 -4.70 6.29
C GLY A 232 10.54 -4.57 7.51
N GLU A 233 10.84 -5.67 8.21
CA GLU A 233 11.94 -5.72 9.16
C GLU A 233 13.28 -5.50 8.43
N ALA A 234 14.21 -4.73 9.04
CA ALA A 234 15.50 -4.42 8.42
C ALA A 234 16.30 -5.68 8.07
N LEU A 235 16.31 -6.68 8.97
CA LEU A 235 16.97 -7.96 8.74
C LEU A 235 16.38 -8.71 7.54
N ARG A 236 15.05 -8.75 7.41
CA ARG A 236 14.38 -9.38 6.27
C ARG A 236 14.76 -8.71 4.94
N GLY A 237 14.87 -7.38 4.93
CA GLY A 237 15.32 -6.63 3.75
C GLY A 237 16.77 -6.97 3.32
N ILE A 238 17.66 -7.17 4.28
CA ILE A 238 19.04 -7.63 4.04
C ILE A 238 19.04 -9.06 3.50
N LEU A 239 18.29 -9.97 4.16
CA LEU A 239 18.21 -11.38 3.78
C LEU A 239 17.63 -11.57 2.38
N ALA A 240 16.67 -10.76 1.96
CA ALA A 240 16.11 -10.81 0.61
C ALA A 240 17.17 -10.55 -0.48
N ARG A 241 18.21 -9.75 -0.18
CA ARG A 241 19.30 -9.44 -1.11
C ARG A 241 20.44 -10.47 -1.07
N VAL A 242 20.80 -10.96 0.14
CA VAL A 242 21.98 -11.78 0.37
C VAL A 242 21.66 -13.29 0.35
N ALA A 243 20.53 -13.68 0.89
CA ALA A 243 20.12 -15.06 1.07
C ALA A 243 18.61 -15.28 0.78
N PRO A 244 18.14 -15.14 -0.47
CA PRO A 244 16.74 -15.30 -0.85
C PRO A 244 16.06 -16.60 -0.35
N PRO A 245 16.75 -17.77 -0.28
CA PRO A 245 16.14 -18.99 0.23
C PRO A 245 15.64 -18.91 1.69
N ILE A 246 16.26 -18.07 2.52
CA ILE A 246 15.83 -17.87 3.91
C ILE A 246 14.49 -17.14 3.96
N VAL A 247 14.33 -16.13 3.11
CA VAL A 247 13.06 -15.40 3.00
C VAL A 247 11.96 -16.32 2.47
N LEU A 248 12.28 -17.17 1.50
CA LEU A 248 11.33 -18.16 0.97
C LEU A 248 10.90 -19.15 2.07
N ALA A 249 11.82 -19.61 2.91
CA ALA A 249 11.51 -20.47 4.07
C ALA A 249 10.62 -19.74 5.09
N SER A 250 10.90 -18.47 5.38
CA SER A 250 10.05 -17.62 6.23
C SER A 250 8.64 -17.47 5.64
N ASP A 251 8.54 -17.23 4.34
CA ASP A 251 7.25 -17.09 3.67
C ASP A 251 6.46 -18.40 3.68
N PHE A 252 7.12 -19.53 3.48
CA PHE A 252 6.48 -20.84 3.56
C PHE A 252 5.92 -21.12 4.98
N LEU A 253 6.65 -20.75 6.04
CA LEU A 253 6.25 -21.00 7.42
C LEU A 253 5.21 -20.01 7.94
N PHE A 254 5.26 -18.74 7.54
CA PHE A 254 4.47 -17.67 8.14
C PHE A 254 3.53 -16.95 7.18
N HIS A 255 3.78 -16.99 5.87
CA HIS A 255 3.05 -16.21 4.85
C HIS A 255 2.14 -17.08 3.98
N GLY A 256 1.69 -18.21 4.47
CA GLY A 256 0.76 -19.03 3.70
C GLY A 256 -0.40 -18.17 3.16
N ALA A 257 -0.74 -18.35 1.86
CA ALA A 257 -1.89 -17.68 1.28
C ALA A 257 -3.11 -17.85 2.18
N VAL A 258 -3.85 -16.77 2.40
CA VAL A 258 -5.09 -16.82 3.18
C VAL A 258 -6.11 -17.62 2.36
N ASN A 259 -6.80 -18.54 2.99
CA ASN A 259 -7.93 -19.22 2.38
C ASN A 259 -9.05 -18.18 2.21
N GLU A 260 -9.42 -17.88 0.99
CA GLU A 260 -10.42 -16.84 0.68
C GLU A 260 -11.82 -17.15 1.22
N VAL A 261 -12.12 -18.44 1.42
CA VAL A 261 -13.44 -18.88 1.93
C VAL A 261 -13.50 -18.84 3.46
N THR A 262 -12.44 -19.34 4.15
CA THR A 262 -12.46 -19.45 5.62
C THR A 262 -11.77 -18.29 6.33
N GLY A 263 -11.01 -17.47 5.59
CA GLY A 263 -10.22 -16.39 6.17
C GLY A 263 -9.02 -16.82 7.00
N ALA A 264 -8.82 -18.12 7.17
CA ALA A 264 -7.71 -18.66 7.96
C ALA A 264 -6.40 -18.64 7.17
N PRO A 265 -5.27 -18.30 7.80
CA PRO A 265 -3.98 -18.48 7.15
C PRO A 265 -3.72 -19.97 6.90
N ARG A 266 -3.15 -20.31 5.74
CA ARG A 266 -2.78 -21.71 5.43
C ARG A 266 -1.59 -22.22 6.24
N SER A 267 -0.80 -21.31 6.78
CA SER A 267 0.30 -21.61 7.69
C SER A 267 -0.19 -21.71 9.15
N TRP A 268 0.48 -22.53 9.97
CA TRP A 268 0.16 -22.69 11.38
C TRP A 268 0.41 -21.43 12.20
N PHE A 269 1.33 -20.59 11.74
CA PHE A 269 1.67 -19.31 12.35
C PHE A 269 1.60 -18.22 11.28
N SER A 270 1.35 -17.00 11.70
CA SER A 270 1.39 -15.86 10.81
C SER A 270 2.31 -14.78 11.39
N ASN A 271 3.13 -14.16 10.54
CA ASN A 271 3.92 -12.99 10.90
C ASN A 271 3.21 -11.68 10.54
N VAL A 272 1.95 -11.74 10.15
CA VAL A 272 1.07 -10.61 9.92
C VAL A 272 -0.23 -10.79 10.69
N LEU A 273 -0.92 -9.69 10.98
CA LEU A 273 -2.24 -9.73 11.60
C LEU A 273 -3.29 -10.26 10.61
N VAL A 274 -4.08 -11.24 11.04
CA VAL A 274 -5.16 -11.82 10.24
C VAL A 274 -6.47 -11.71 11.03
N LEU A 275 -7.38 -10.83 10.59
CA LEU A 275 -8.58 -10.42 11.31
C LEU A 275 -9.75 -10.22 10.34
N MET A 276 -9.98 -11.21 9.48
CA MET A 276 -11.07 -11.18 8.50
C MET A 276 -12.44 -11.31 9.19
N ASP A 277 -13.45 -10.68 8.61
CA ASP A 277 -14.85 -10.76 9.03
C ASP A 277 -15.13 -10.34 10.50
N GLN A 278 -14.20 -9.62 11.15
CA GLN A 278 -14.35 -9.19 12.53
C GLN A 278 -14.94 -7.78 12.66
N SER A 279 -15.81 -7.59 13.63
CA SER A 279 -16.21 -6.26 14.06
C SER A 279 -15.34 -5.79 15.23
N PHE A 280 -14.81 -4.55 15.10
CA PHE A 280 -14.05 -3.88 16.16
C PHE A 280 -14.89 -2.84 16.89
N ILE A 281 -16.19 -2.81 16.62
CA ILE A 281 -17.15 -1.94 17.28
C ILE A 281 -17.89 -2.78 18.33
N ASP A 282 -17.82 -2.35 19.57
CA ASP A 282 -18.55 -2.98 20.66
C ASP A 282 -20.06 -2.85 20.41
N SER A 283 -20.84 -3.89 20.75
CA SER A 283 -22.29 -3.92 20.54
C SER A 283 -23.02 -2.72 21.15
N ASP A 284 -22.58 -2.28 22.33
CA ASP A 284 -23.16 -1.15 23.09
C ASP A 284 -22.86 0.21 22.43
N LYS A 285 -21.84 0.29 21.56
CA LYS A 285 -21.44 1.48 20.81
C LYS A 285 -22.10 1.57 19.44
N LEU A 286 -22.69 0.47 18.96
CA LEU A 286 -23.28 0.40 17.63
C LEU A 286 -24.42 1.41 17.45
N ASP A 287 -25.32 1.51 18.45
CA ASP A 287 -26.46 2.43 18.45
C ASP A 287 -26.06 3.92 18.63
N ARG A 288 -24.83 4.17 19.04
CA ARG A 288 -24.29 5.52 19.25
C ARG A 288 -23.14 5.86 18.32
N LEU A 289 -22.95 5.06 17.28
CA LEU A 289 -21.82 5.20 16.36
C LEU A 289 -21.72 6.62 15.78
N ASP A 290 -22.86 7.26 15.46
CA ASP A 290 -22.89 8.61 14.89
C ASP A 290 -22.33 9.68 15.85
N LYS A 291 -22.42 9.44 17.16
CA LYS A 291 -21.95 10.36 18.20
C LYS A 291 -20.50 10.14 18.59
N LEU A 292 -19.87 9.06 18.13
CA LEU A 292 -18.46 8.78 18.41
C LEU A 292 -17.57 9.46 17.38
N ASP A 293 -16.52 10.12 17.83
CA ASP A 293 -15.49 10.66 16.95
C ASP A 293 -14.63 9.53 16.33
N ARG A 294 -14.35 8.49 17.12
CA ARG A 294 -13.57 7.32 16.70
C ARG A 294 -14.01 6.05 17.45
N THR A 295 -13.80 4.90 16.81
CA THR A 295 -14.10 3.58 17.39
C THR A 295 -12.84 2.90 17.94
N VAL A 296 -11.78 2.82 17.12
CA VAL A 296 -10.49 2.20 17.44
C VAL A 296 -9.38 3.16 17.05
N SER A 297 -8.36 3.29 17.89
CA SER A 297 -7.15 4.07 17.59
C SER A 297 -6.01 3.14 17.22
N LEU A 298 -5.55 3.23 15.97
CA LEU A 298 -4.44 2.46 15.39
C LEU A 298 -3.32 3.38 14.93
N ARG A 299 -3.23 4.56 15.57
CA ARG A 299 -2.27 5.61 15.20
C ARG A 299 -0.84 5.12 15.31
N GLY A 300 -0.08 5.34 14.23
CA GLY A 300 1.34 4.98 14.17
C GLY A 300 1.63 3.48 14.23
N ARG A 301 0.63 2.61 14.12
CA ARG A 301 0.79 1.15 14.17
C ARG A 301 1.46 0.62 12.89
N ASP A 302 2.28 -0.39 13.06
CA ASP A 302 2.84 -1.15 11.96
C ASP A 302 1.91 -2.34 11.62
N LEU A 303 1.13 -2.16 10.56
CA LEU A 303 0.12 -3.11 10.06
C LEU A 303 0.48 -3.63 8.66
N ARG A 304 1.78 -3.64 8.32
CA ARG A 304 2.24 -4.09 7.01
C ARG A 304 1.80 -5.52 6.72
N GLY A 305 1.17 -5.71 5.56
CA GLY A 305 0.66 -7.02 5.13
C GLY A 305 -0.52 -7.55 5.94
N ALA A 306 -1.08 -6.76 6.87
CA ALA A 306 -2.24 -7.17 7.65
C ALA A 306 -3.42 -7.56 6.75
N VAL A 307 -4.15 -8.61 7.12
CA VAL A 307 -5.33 -9.09 6.40
C VAL A 307 -6.58 -8.74 7.21
N LEU A 308 -7.24 -7.67 6.79
CA LEU A 308 -8.41 -7.05 7.43
C LEU A 308 -9.64 -7.09 6.51
N ALA A 309 -9.65 -8.03 5.55
CA ALA A 309 -10.74 -8.13 4.58
C ALA A 309 -12.09 -8.32 5.27
N ARG A 310 -13.11 -7.61 4.80
CA ARG A 310 -14.49 -7.58 5.33
C ARG A 310 -14.60 -7.19 6.82
N ALA A 311 -13.53 -6.65 7.43
CA ALA A 311 -13.56 -6.18 8.81
C ALA A 311 -14.43 -4.92 8.96
N ASP A 312 -15.08 -4.77 10.10
CA ASP A 312 -15.83 -3.56 10.45
C ASP A 312 -14.96 -2.63 11.29
N LEU A 313 -14.39 -1.62 10.61
CA LEU A 313 -13.45 -0.63 11.11
C LEU A 313 -13.99 0.80 10.90
N ARG A 314 -15.30 0.96 10.87
CA ARG A 314 -15.93 2.29 10.72
C ARG A 314 -15.44 3.25 11.78
N LYS A 315 -15.07 4.48 11.35
CA LYS A 315 -14.48 5.54 12.20
C LYS A 315 -13.17 5.14 12.91
N ALA A 316 -12.45 4.12 12.43
CA ALA A 316 -11.13 3.78 12.94
C ALA A 316 -10.10 4.87 12.58
N ASP A 317 -9.16 5.11 13.48
CA ASP A 317 -8.11 6.11 13.31
C ASP A 317 -6.76 5.43 13.00
N PHE A 318 -6.38 5.42 11.71
CA PHE A 318 -5.12 4.89 11.19
C PHE A 318 -4.06 5.98 10.96
N THR A 319 -4.26 7.19 11.51
CA THR A 319 -3.36 8.32 11.28
C THR A 319 -1.90 7.93 11.56
N GLY A 320 -1.03 8.08 10.55
CA GLY A 320 0.38 7.74 10.64
C GLY A 320 0.69 6.23 10.70
N ALA A 321 -0.28 5.35 10.54
CA ALA A 321 -0.07 3.90 10.50
C ALA A 321 0.64 3.47 9.21
N ASN A 322 1.32 2.34 9.26
CA ASN A 322 1.93 1.70 8.09
C ASN A 322 1.10 0.47 7.68
N LEU A 323 0.34 0.60 6.60
CA LEU A 323 -0.52 -0.43 6.01
C LEU A 323 0.03 -0.96 4.68
N ASN A 324 1.33 -0.77 4.40
CA ASN A 324 1.90 -1.19 3.12
C ASN A 324 1.66 -2.68 2.84
N GLY A 325 1.08 -2.97 1.67
CA GLY A 325 0.71 -4.32 1.28
C GLY A 325 -0.42 -4.96 2.08
N ALA A 326 -1.12 -4.21 2.94
CA ALA A 326 -2.27 -4.71 3.69
C ALA A 326 -3.46 -5.02 2.74
N ARG A 327 -4.34 -5.93 3.18
CA ARG A 327 -5.57 -6.30 2.48
C ARG A 327 -6.79 -5.87 3.30
N LEU A 328 -7.52 -4.89 2.80
CA LEU A 328 -8.75 -4.35 3.39
C LEU A 328 -9.93 -4.50 2.41
N ASP A 329 -9.89 -5.55 1.57
CA ASP A 329 -10.91 -5.81 0.57
C ASP A 329 -12.28 -5.93 1.23
N GLU A 330 -13.29 -5.25 0.68
CA GLU A 330 -14.67 -5.22 1.19
C GLU A 330 -14.82 -4.74 2.66
N ALA A 331 -13.77 -4.19 3.28
CA ALA A 331 -13.83 -3.70 4.65
C ALA A 331 -14.78 -2.50 4.77
N LYS A 332 -15.43 -2.37 5.92
CA LYS A 332 -16.28 -1.22 6.27
C LYS A 332 -15.39 -0.19 6.97
N LEU A 333 -15.04 0.87 6.27
CA LEU A 333 -14.11 1.92 6.69
C LEU A 333 -14.75 3.32 6.61
N ASN A 334 -16.07 3.40 6.67
CA ASN A 334 -16.81 4.66 6.60
C ASN A 334 -16.31 5.63 7.66
N SER A 335 -15.97 6.85 7.25
CA SER A 335 -15.42 7.90 8.10
C SER A 335 -14.11 7.53 8.84
N ALA A 336 -13.38 6.51 8.36
CA ALA A 336 -12.07 6.17 8.90
C ALA A 336 -11.03 7.25 8.54
N GLN A 337 -10.01 7.41 9.39
CA GLN A 337 -8.97 8.43 9.25
C GLN A 337 -7.65 7.78 8.82
N PHE A 338 -7.13 8.13 7.66
CA PHE A 338 -5.84 7.68 7.12
C PHE A 338 -4.89 8.85 6.83
N GLY A 339 -5.15 10.01 7.40
CA GLY A 339 -4.39 11.22 7.10
C GLY A 339 -3.03 11.30 7.77
N CYS A 340 -2.45 12.50 7.72
CA CYS A 340 -1.20 12.82 8.38
C CYS A 340 -1.47 13.26 9.83
N ALA A 341 -0.58 12.90 10.75
CA ALA A 341 -0.59 13.50 12.09
C ALA A 341 -0.30 14.99 11.96
N LYS A 342 -1.24 15.83 12.35
CA LYS A 342 -0.97 17.28 12.44
C LYS A 342 0.11 17.49 13.48
N THR A 343 1.25 18.06 13.08
CA THR A 343 2.33 18.48 13.99
C THR A 343 1.84 19.66 14.84
N GLY A 344 1.01 19.36 15.83
CA GLY A 344 0.62 20.31 16.87
C GLY A 344 1.45 20.03 18.10
N LYS A 345 2.01 21.08 18.74
CA LYS A 345 2.68 20.98 20.02
C LYS A 345 1.89 20.07 20.95
N SER A 346 2.52 18.98 21.41
CA SER A 346 1.94 18.02 22.35
C SER A 346 1.20 18.74 23.46
N LYS A 347 -0.13 18.61 23.51
CA LYS A 347 -0.86 18.94 24.74
C LYS A 347 -0.52 17.83 25.73
N SER A 348 0.15 18.19 26.82
CA SER A 348 0.42 17.34 27.95
C SER A 348 -0.85 16.57 28.36
N VAL A 349 -0.74 15.26 28.48
CA VAL A 349 -1.80 14.41 29.05
C VAL A 349 -1.87 14.75 30.55
N PRO A 350 -3.03 15.17 31.09
CA PRO A 350 -3.15 15.46 32.50
C PRO A 350 -2.92 14.19 33.34
N GLY A 351 -1.89 14.16 34.15
CA GLY A 351 -1.64 13.10 35.13
C GLY A 351 -0.23 12.52 35.19
N TYR A 352 0.67 12.87 34.27
CA TYR A 352 2.10 12.47 34.35
C TYR A 352 3.00 13.67 34.71
N ARG A 353 3.94 13.45 35.63
CA ARG A 353 4.92 14.47 36.08
C ARG A 353 5.85 14.88 34.94
N GLU A 354 6.12 16.19 34.84
CA GLU A 354 6.89 16.91 33.80
C GLU A 354 8.41 16.62 33.79
N THR A 355 8.89 15.40 33.95
CA THR A 355 10.34 15.13 33.99
C THR A 355 10.86 14.15 32.94
N GLU A 356 10.02 13.58 32.08
CA GLU A 356 10.50 12.81 30.95
C GLU A 356 9.78 13.27 29.67
N THR A 357 10.46 14.09 28.87
CA THR A 357 10.12 14.32 27.46
C THR A 357 10.36 13.03 26.71
N PHE A 358 9.41 12.11 26.82
CA PHE A 358 9.30 11.03 25.85
C PHE A 358 8.85 11.69 24.55
N GLU A 359 9.80 11.93 23.65
CA GLU A 359 9.50 12.31 22.29
C GLU A 359 8.66 11.17 21.70
N MET A 360 7.34 11.35 21.70
CA MET A 360 6.45 10.49 20.92
C MET A 360 6.95 10.57 19.48
N PRO A 361 7.17 9.45 18.82
CA PRO A 361 7.60 9.48 17.43
C PRO A 361 6.61 10.33 16.66
N VAL A 362 7.13 11.31 15.91
CA VAL A 362 6.32 12.14 15.00
C VAL A 362 5.75 11.16 13.99
N PHE A 363 4.49 10.78 14.16
CA PHE A 363 3.80 9.93 13.21
C PHE A 363 3.64 10.77 11.94
N GLY A 364 4.32 10.37 10.86
CA GLY A 364 4.16 10.96 9.54
C GLY A 364 2.76 10.71 8.98
N CYS A 365 2.64 10.83 7.68
CA CYS A 365 1.41 10.48 6.97
C CYS A 365 1.22 8.95 6.94
N THR A 366 -0.02 8.49 6.83
CA THR A 366 -0.34 7.06 6.70
C THR A 366 0.24 6.49 5.40
N TRP A 367 0.86 5.34 5.48
CA TRP A 367 1.46 4.62 4.36
C TRP A 367 0.57 3.43 3.99
N ILE A 368 0.02 3.44 2.78
CA ILE A 368 -0.91 2.41 2.29
C ILE A 368 -0.42 1.85 0.93
N GLN A 369 0.84 2.05 0.61
CA GLN A 369 1.42 1.67 -0.68
C GLN A 369 1.22 0.18 -0.98
N ASN A 370 0.79 -0.10 -2.24
CA ASN A 370 0.52 -1.46 -2.72
C ASN A 370 -0.48 -2.25 -1.86
N ALA A 371 -1.29 -1.59 -1.04
CA ALA A 371 -2.38 -2.23 -0.31
C ALA A 371 -3.57 -2.50 -1.22
N SER A 372 -4.45 -3.43 -0.81
CA SER A 372 -5.71 -3.69 -1.48
C SER A 372 -6.88 -3.22 -0.63
N LEU A 373 -7.71 -2.34 -1.21
CA LEU A 373 -8.98 -1.83 -0.66
C LEU A 373 -10.10 -2.07 -1.69
N THR A 374 -10.00 -3.14 -2.47
CA THR A 374 -10.97 -3.47 -3.50
C THR A 374 -12.37 -3.62 -2.89
N SER A 375 -13.35 -2.94 -3.46
CA SER A 375 -14.74 -2.91 -2.98
C SER A 375 -14.92 -2.46 -1.52
N ALA A 376 -13.93 -1.82 -0.91
CA ALA A 376 -14.03 -1.31 0.46
C ALA A 376 -15.05 -0.18 0.56
N ARG A 377 -15.72 -0.07 1.70
CA ARG A 377 -16.66 1.01 2.00
C ARG A 377 -15.93 2.13 2.73
N LEU A 378 -15.67 3.21 2.03
CA LEU A 378 -14.82 4.33 2.45
C LEU A 378 -15.56 5.68 2.43
N GLN A 379 -16.90 5.66 2.47
CA GLN A 379 -17.70 6.87 2.44
C GLN A 379 -17.31 7.81 3.58
N GLY A 380 -16.97 9.06 3.24
CA GLY A 380 -16.54 10.07 4.19
C GLY A 380 -15.21 9.78 4.88
N ALA A 381 -14.42 8.82 4.41
CA ALA A 381 -13.08 8.55 4.94
C ALA A 381 -12.12 9.68 4.59
N SER A 382 -11.11 9.92 5.43
CA SER A 382 -10.07 10.91 5.19
C SER A 382 -8.74 10.24 4.90
N PHE A 383 -8.16 10.57 3.73
CA PHE A 383 -6.82 10.19 3.26
C PHE A 383 -5.92 11.41 3.05
N GLU A 384 -6.21 12.53 3.72
CA GLU A 384 -5.47 13.79 3.55
C GLU A 384 -3.96 13.56 3.68
N GLY A 385 -3.20 13.81 2.60
CA GLY A 385 -1.76 13.62 2.53
C GLY A 385 -1.26 12.16 2.61
N ALA A 386 -2.14 11.17 2.64
CA ALA A 386 -1.76 9.75 2.74
C ALA A 386 -0.97 9.27 1.51
N GLN A 387 -0.10 8.28 1.72
CA GLN A 387 0.71 7.67 0.67
C GLN A 387 0.03 6.40 0.14
N LEU A 388 -0.59 6.50 -1.03
CA LEU A 388 -1.43 5.48 -1.67
C LEU A 388 -0.83 4.97 -3.00
N GLN A 389 0.49 5.13 -3.23
CA GLN A 389 1.11 4.73 -4.49
C GLN A 389 0.89 3.24 -4.77
N GLY A 390 0.42 2.92 -5.97
CA GLY A 390 0.15 1.54 -6.40
C GLY A 390 -0.97 0.83 -5.63
N THR A 391 -1.77 1.54 -4.84
CA THR A 391 -2.90 0.97 -4.09
C THR A 391 -4.03 0.53 -5.02
N LYS A 392 -4.69 -0.57 -4.71
CA LYS A 392 -5.87 -1.07 -5.43
C LYS A 392 -7.15 -0.60 -4.71
N LEU A 393 -7.89 0.28 -5.34
CA LEU A 393 -9.16 0.85 -4.87
C LEU A 393 -10.33 0.49 -5.83
N ASN A 394 -10.19 -0.58 -6.61
CA ASN A 394 -11.16 -0.97 -7.63
C ASN A 394 -12.53 -1.23 -7.00
N GLY A 395 -13.57 -0.58 -7.52
CA GLY A 395 -14.92 -0.69 -7.00
C GLY A 395 -15.13 -0.12 -5.58
N ALA A 396 -14.14 0.56 -5.00
CA ALA A 396 -14.26 1.15 -3.67
C ALA A 396 -15.31 2.27 -3.64
N GLN A 397 -16.03 2.38 -2.52
CA GLN A 397 -17.07 3.39 -2.29
C GLN A 397 -16.47 4.55 -1.49
N LEU A 398 -16.08 5.61 -2.18
CA LEU A 398 -15.37 6.79 -1.65
C LEU A 398 -16.24 8.06 -1.69
N GLN A 399 -17.57 7.95 -1.73
CA GLN A 399 -18.45 9.11 -1.79
C GLN A 399 -18.20 10.05 -0.62
N GLY A 400 -17.96 11.34 -0.93
CA GLY A 400 -17.68 12.36 0.06
C GLY A 400 -16.38 12.17 0.84
N ALA A 401 -15.49 11.27 0.41
CA ALA A 401 -14.17 11.09 1.02
C ALA A 401 -13.24 12.28 0.73
N SER A 402 -12.31 12.55 1.65
CA SER A 402 -11.21 13.50 1.44
C SER A 402 -9.93 12.77 1.05
N LEU A 403 -9.41 13.06 -0.14
CA LEU A 403 -8.12 12.59 -0.64
C LEU A 403 -7.21 13.80 -0.97
N GLU A 404 -7.42 14.92 -0.27
CA GLU A 404 -6.63 16.13 -0.47
C GLU A 404 -5.14 15.84 -0.27
N LYS A 405 -4.30 16.28 -1.23
CA LYS A 405 -2.84 16.08 -1.21
C LYS A 405 -2.41 14.61 -1.13
N ALA A 406 -3.31 13.67 -1.31
CA ALA A 406 -3.00 12.23 -1.29
C ALA A 406 -2.11 11.84 -2.47
N GLN A 407 -1.18 10.90 -2.23
CA GLN A 407 -0.24 10.42 -3.24
C GLN A 407 -0.74 9.10 -3.83
N LEU A 408 -1.38 9.15 -4.99
CA LEU A 408 -2.06 8.04 -5.67
C LEU A 408 -1.35 7.63 -6.98
N GLN A 409 -0.06 7.95 -7.15
CA GLN A 409 0.66 7.65 -8.38
C GLN A 409 0.59 6.16 -8.71
N GLY A 410 0.14 5.82 -9.92
CA GLY A 410 0.00 4.44 -10.37
C GLY A 410 -1.04 3.61 -9.59
N ALA A 411 -1.90 4.23 -8.79
CA ALA A 411 -3.00 3.53 -8.12
C ALA A 411 -4.07 3.10 -9.13
N SER A 412 -4.80 2.03 -8.79
CA SER A 412 -5.95 1.56 -9.57
C SER A 412 -7.25 1.89 -8.84
N LEU A 413 -8.11 2.71 -9.48
CA LEU A 413 -9.41 3.14 -8.97
C LEU A 413 -10.54 2.76 -9.97
N GLU A 414 -10.35 1.70 -10.73
CA GLU A 414 -11.33 1.25 -11.72
C GLU A 414 -12.69 1.01 -11.06
N PHE A 415 -13.77 1.53 -11.65
CA PHE A 415 -15.14 1.45 -11.13
C PHE A 415 -15.32 2.05 -9.72
N ALA A 416 -14.37 2.82 -9.20
CA ALA A 416 -14.50 3.47 -7.89
C ALA A 416 -15.55 4.58 -7.92
N GLN A 417 -16.25 4.75 -6.79
CA GLN A 417 -17.33 5.72 -6.61
C GLN A 417 -16.84 6.88 -5.76
N LEU A 418 -16.55 8.01 -6.38
CA LEU A 418 -15.97 9.22 -5.78
C LEU A 418 -16.90 10.44 -5.88
N GLN A 419 -18.21 10.22 -5.96
CA GLN A 419 -19.18 11.32 -6.04
C GLN A 419 -19.03 12.26 -4.84
N GLY A 420 -18.86 13.56 -5.12
CA GLY A 420 -18.69 14.58 -4.10
C GLY A 420 -17.41 14.47 -3.28
N ALA A 421 -16.45 13.64 -3.67
CA ALA A 421 -15.15 13.54 -3.00
C ALA A 421 -14.26 14.74 -3.26
N SER A 422 -13.35 15.07 -2.33
CA SER A 422 -12.31 16.08 -2.50
C SER A 422 -10.97 15.41 -2.80
N LEU A 423 -10.40 15.73 -3.98
CA LEU A 423 -9.09 15.28 -4.43
C LEU A 423 -8.19 16.49 -4.78
N ASN A 424 -8.41 17.62 -4.13
CA ASN A 424 -7.63 18.82 -4.41
C ASN A 424 -6.14 18.58 -4.15
N GLU A 425 -5.29 19.03 -5.08
CA GLU A 425 -3.84 18.83 -5.03
C GLU A 425 -3.39 17.34 -4.97
N ALA A 426 -4.29 16.38 -5.20
CA ALA A 426 -3.97 14.95 -5.18
C ALA A 426 -3.05 14.57 -6.36
N GLN A 427 -2.15 13.62 -6.14
CA GLN A 427 -1.17 13.15 -7.13
C GLN A 427 -1.62 11.82 -7.73
N LEU A 428 -2.23 11.85 -8.90
CA LEU A 428 -2.83 10.72 -9.62
C LEU A 428 -2.09 10.38 -10.93
N GLN A 429 -0.82 10.77 -11.05
CA GLN A 429 -0.06 10.51 -12.29
C GLN A 429 -0.06 9.02 -12.62
N ARG A 430 -0.42 8.69 -13.87
CA ARG A 430 -0.49 7.31 -14.38
C ARG A 430 -1.44 6.40 -13.59
N ALA A 431 -2.39 6.94 -12.85
CA ALA A 431 -3.42 6.14 -12.20
C ALA A 431 -4.37 5.54 -13.24
N SER A 432 -4.88 4.32 -12.97
CA SER A 432 -6.00 3.72 -13.72
C SER A 432 -7.32 4.17 -13.11
N LEU A 433 -8.11 4.92 -13.90
CA LEU A 433 -9.35 5.59 -13.48
C LEU A 433 -10.52 5.19 -14.40
N VAL A 434 -10.45 3.97 -14.94
CA VAL A 434 -11.45 3.41 -15.86
C VAL A 434 -12.81 3.33 -15.16
N ALA A 435 -13.84 3.85 -15.81
CA ALA A 435 -15.23 3.83 -15.30
C ALA A 435 -15.43 4.46 -13.92
N VAL A 436 -14.50 5.32 -13.49
CA VAL A 436 -14.59 6.04 -12.21
C VAL A 436 -15.75 7.02 -12.20
N GLN A 437 -16.35 7.24 -11.03
CA GLN A 437 -17.49 8.13 -10.86
C GLN A 437 -17.11 9.34 -9.99
N PHE A 438 -16.84 10.48 -10.63
CA PHE A 438 -16.44 11.75 -10.01
C PHE A 438 -17.55 12.84 -10.06
N GLN A 439 -18.82 12.48 -10.21
CA GLN A 439 -19.90 13.47 -10.29
C GLN A 439 -19.87 14.41 -9.07
N GLY A 440 -19.77 15.71 -9.32
CA GLY A 440 -19.68 16.73 -8.28
C GLY A 440 -18.43 16.69 -7.41
N ALA A 441 -17.40 15.91 -7.79
CA ALA A 441 -16.13 15.86 -7.08
C ALA A 441 -15.26 17.10 -7.34
N SER A 442 -14.37 17.42 -6.39
CA SER A 442 -13.38 18.49 -6.54
C SER A 442 -12.00 17.89 -6.78
N LEU A 443 -11.38 18.27 -7.91
CA LEU A 443 -10.04 17.86 -8.34
C LEU A 443 -9.19 19.11 -8.66
N ILE A 444 -9.39 20.20 -7.93
CA ILE A 444 -8.68 21.46 -8.15
C ILE A 444 -7.18 21.23 -7.94
N GLU A 445 -6.34 21.68 -8.89
CA GLU A 445 -4.89 21.49 -8.88
C GLU A 445 -4.42 20.02 -8.82
N ALA A 446 -5.31 19.05 -9.08
CA ALA A 446 -4.95 17.64 -9.08
C ALA A 446 -3.97 17.31 -10.22
N GLN A 447 -3.01 16.44 -9.94
CA GLN A 447 -1.98 16.00 -10.89
C GLN A 447 -2.37 14.67 -11.53
N LEU A 448 -2.91 14.74 -12.74
CA LEU A 448 -3.50 13.62 -13.50
C LEU A 448 -2.71 13.30 -14.79
N GLN A 449 -1.43 13.68 -14.87
CA GLN A 449 -0.63 13.48 -16.07
C GLN A 449 -0.58 11.98 -16.44
N ARG A 450 -0.94 11.70 -17.70
CA ARG A 450 -1.01 10.32 -18.23
C ARG A 450 -1.95 9.39 -17.46
N ALA A 451 -2.90 9.91 -16.70
CA ALA A 451 -3.95 9.10 -16.10
C ALA A 451 -4.84 8.46 -17.18
N ASP A 452 -5.29 7.24 -16.93
CA ASP A 452 -6.09 6.46 -17.89
C ASP A 452 -7.54 6.33 -17.42
N PHE A 453 -8.46 6.99 -18.17
CA PHE A 453 -9.90 6.92 -17.94
C PHE A 453 -10.63 6.11 -19.04
N ASP A 454 -9.91 5.57 -20.03
CA ASP A 454 -10.44 5.12 -21.31
C ASP A 454 -10.79 3.62 -21.37
N GLY A 455 -10.19 2.79 -20.55
CA GLY A 455 -10.28 1.31 -20.67
C GLY A 455 -11.69 0.71 -20.64
N GLY A 456 -12.72 1.49 -20.23
CA GLY A 456 -14.12 1.04 -20.19
C GLY A 456 -14.87 1.23 -21.49
N GLY A 457 -14.32 1.99 -22.46
CA GLY A 457 -14.97 2.34 -23.71
C GLY A 457 -16.30 3.08 -23.51
N PRO A 458 -17.17 3.15 -24.55
CA PRO A 458 -18.44 3.89 -24.47
C PRO A 458 -19.47 3.26 -23.52
N LEU A 459 -19.29 2.00 -23.10
CA LEU A 459 -20.23 1.33 -22.19
C LEU A 459 -19.99 1.69 -20.72
N PHE A 460 -18.75 1.98 -20.36
CA PHE A 460 -18.35 2.32 -19.00
C PHE A 460 -17.46 3.56 -18.97
N PRO A 461 -18.00 4.74 -19.37
CA PRO A 461 -17.23 5.96 -19.38
C PRO A 461 -16.93 6.46 -17.96
N ALA A 462 -15.79 7.12 -17.79
CA ALA A 462 -15.53 7.90 -16.60
C ALA A 462 -16.52 9.08 -16.51
N ALA A 463 -17.05 9.34 -15.33
CA ALA A 463 -18.15 10.29 -15.12
C ALA A 463 -17.72 11.47 -14.25
N PHE A 464 -17.70 12.69 -14.83
CA PHE A 464 -17.26 13.94 -14.20
C PHE A 464 -18.34 15.03 -14.22
N GLN A 465 -19.59 14.67 -14.39
CA GLN A 465 -20.66 15.68 -14.51
C GLN A 465 -20.66 16.61 -13.29
N GLY A 466 -20.56 17.92 -13.54
CA GLY A 466 -20.49 18.94 -12.51
C GLY A 466 -19.23 18.90 -11.63
N ALA A 467 -18.21 18.14 -12.00
CA ALA A 467 -16.94 18.10 -11.26
C ALA A 467 -16.12 19.37 -11.49
N SER A 468 -15.29 19.74 -10.49
CA SER A 468 -14.33 20.84 -10.60
C SER A 468 -12.93 20.30 -10.86
N LEU A 469 -12.35 20.64 -12.04
CA LEU A 469 -10.98 20.31 -12.44
C LEU A 469 -10.19 21.60 -12.75
N ASN A 470 -10.51 22.70 -12.09
CA ASN A 470 -9.79 23.95 -12.30
C ASN A 470 -8.32 23.78 -11.94
N ASP A 471 -7.43 24.33 -12.78
CA ASP A 471 -5.96 24.21 -12.60
C ASP A 471 -5.41 22.78 -12.60
N ALA A 472 -6.24 21.77 -12.90
CA ALA A 472 -5.81 20.37 -12.92
C ALA A 472 -4.80 20.09 -14.04
N GLN A 473 -3.82 19.24 -13.77
CA GLN A 473 -2.76 18.85 -14.69
C GLN A 473 -3.11 17.52 -15.38
N LEU A 474 -3.65 17.58 -16.58
CA LEU A 474 -4.19 16.45 -17.37
C LEU A 474 -3.35 16.15 -18.62
N GLN A 475 -2.09 16.60 -18.68
CA GLN A 475 -1.25 16.42 -19.86
C GLN A 475 -1.12 14.93 -20.23
N GLY A 476 -1.44 14.63 -21.49
CA GLY A 476 -1.39 13.26 -22.00
C GLY A 476 -2.38 12.29 -21.34
N ALA A 477 -3.36 12.76 -20.60
CA ALA A 477 -4.41 11.93 -20.03
C ALA A 477 -5.34 11.37 -21.12
N LYS A 478 -5.83 10.15 -20.92
CA LYS A 478 -6.78 9.49 -21.82
C LYS A 478 -8.20 9.63 -21.28
N LEU A 479 -9.00 10.49 -21.88
CA LEU A 479 -10.36 10.87 -21.46
C LEU A 479 -11.42 10.48 -22.51
N ARG A 480 -11.11 9.57 -23.43
CA ARG A 480 -12.04 9.16 -24.47
C ARG A 480 -13.37 8.69 -23.84
N TYR A 481 -14.49 9.07 -24.44
CA TYR A 481 -15.86 8.80 -23.99
C TYR A 481 -16.22 9.44 -22.63
N ALA A 482 -15.32 10.09 -21.90
CA ALA A 482 -15.61 10.65 -20.58
C ALA A 482 -16.80 11.62 -20.62
N GLN A 483 -17.55 11.65 -19.53
CA GLN A 483 -18.74 12.48 -19.37
C GLN A 483 -18.42 13.71 -18.51
N LEU A 484 -18.13 14.84 -19.12
CA LEU A 484 -17.71 16.11 -18.52
C LEU A 484 -18.78 17.21 -18.62
N GLN A 485 -20.05 16.84 -18.77
CA GLN A 485 -21.13 17.82 -18.87
C GLN A 485 -21.16 18.75 -17.65
N GLY A 486 -21.09 20.05 -17.87
CA GLY A 486 -21.11 21.07 -16.83
C GLY A 486 -19.88 21.04 -15.89
N ALA A 487 -18.85 20.28 -16.20
CA ALA A 487 -17.60 20.33 -15.46
C ALA A 487 -16.86 21.65 -15.66
N THR A 488 -16.10 22.09 -14.65
CA THR A 488 -15.23 23.26 -14.77
C THR A 488 -13.77 22.82 -14.91
N LEU A 489 -13.12 23.27 -16.00
CA LEU A 489 -11.73 22.97 -16.35
C LEU A 489 -10.96 24.28 -16.62
N ARG A 490 -11.29 25.35 -15.89
CA ARG A 490 -10.63 26.64 -16.07
C ARG A 490 -9.16 26.53 -15.73
N PHE A 491 -8.29 27.07 -16.61
CA PHE A 491 -6.83 26.98 -16.48
C PHE A 491 -6.26 25.55 -16.46
N ALA A 492 -7.08 24.52 -16.74
CA ALA A 492 -6.62 23.13 -16.76
C ALA A 492 -5.58 22.90 -17.88
N GLN A 493 -4.62 22.04 -17.62
CA GLN A 493 -3.52 21.72 -18.53
C GLN A 493 -3.79 20.38 -19.21
N LEU A 494 -4.23 20.42 -20.46
CA LEU A 494 -4.69 19.28 -21.27
C LEU A 494 -3.82 19.04 -22.52
N GLN A 495 -2.57 19.53 -22.51
CA GLN A 495 -1.69 19.38 -23.67
C GLN A 495 -1.51 17.90 -24.03
N GLY A 496 -1.76 17.57 -25.29
CA GLY A 496 -1.67 16.20 -25.79
C GLY A 496 -2.64 15.21 -25.18
N ALA A 497 -3.66 15.67 -24.45
CA ALA A 497 -4.69 14.80 -23.90
C ALA A 497 -5.61 14.25 -25.01
N VAL A 498 -6.19 13.08 -24.78
CA VAL A 498 -7.13 12.41 -25.68
C VAL A 498 -8.54 12.56 -25.15
N LEU A 499 -9.33 13.44 -25.79
CA LEU A 499 -10.73 13.74 -25.45
C LEU A 499 -11.69 13.34 -26.58
N ASP A 500 -11.32 12.35 -27.41
CA ASP A 500 -12.18 11.91 -28.50
C ASP A 500 -13.52 11.40 -27.95
N GLU A 501 -14.62 11.78 -28.62
CA GLU A 501 -15.98 11.38 -28.26
C GLU A 501 -16.41 11.77 -26.83
N THR A 502 -15.65 12.65 -26.14
CA THR A 502 -16.03 13.16 -24.81
C THR A 502 -17.30 14.02 -24.87
N SER A 503 -18.07 13.96 -23.79
CA SER A 503 -19.27 14.79 -23.62
C SER A 503 -18.94 15.99 -22.73
N LEU A 504 -18.78 17.16 -23.35
CA LEU A 504 -18.40 18.46 -22.75
C LEU A 504 -19.50 19.51 -22.83
N GLN A 505 -20.75 19.10 -22.98
CA GLN A 505 -21.87 20.07 -23.13
C GLN A 505 -21.95 20.99 -21.91
N GLY A 506 -21.91 22.30 -22.18
CA GLY A 506 -21.97 23.34 -21.15
C GLY A 506 -20.75 23.37 -20.19
N ALA A 507 -19.67 22.66 -20.49
CA ALA A 507 -18.45 22.68 -19.68
C ALA A 507 -17.71 24.04 -19.79
N GLU A 508 -16.91 24.38 -18.78
CA GLU A 508 -16.02 25.53 -18.76
C GLU A 508 -14.57 25.14 -19.02
N LEU A 509 -14.02 25.54 -20.17
CA LEU A 509 -12.62 25.36 -20.53
C LEU A 509 -11.89 26.70 -20.69
N ASP A 510 -12.36 27.74 -19.99
CA ASP A 510 -11.79 29.08 -20.13
C ASP A 510 -10.30 29.07 -19.72
N TYR A 511 -9.46 29.61 -20.61
CA TYR A 511 -7.99 29.66 -20.43
C TYR A 511 -7.31 28.27 -20.27
N ALA A 512 -8.03 27.20 -20.58
CA ALA A 512 -7.42 25.85 -20.57
C ALA A 512 -6.39 25.71 -21.70
N THR A 513 -5.35 24.94 -21.49
CA THR A 513 -4.31 24.66 -22.48
C THR A 513 -4.50 23.28 -23.10
N LEU A 514 -4.92 23.23 -24.37
CA LEU A 514 -5.25 22.01 -25.12
C LEU A 514 -4.35 21.84 -26.36
N SER A 515 -3.15 22.43 -26.33
CA SER A 515 -2.24 22.35 -27.48
C SER A 515 -1.90 20.88 -27.80
N GLY A 516 -2.09 20.50 -29.08
CA GLY A 516 -1.91 19.15 -29.53
C GLY A 516 -2.94 18.12 -29.03
N ALA A 517 -3.98 18.52 -28.30
CA ALA A 517 -5.00 17.60 -27.81
C ALA A 517 -5.87 17.05 -28.94
N SER A 518 -6.43 15.85 -28.72
CA SER A 518 -7.41 15.24 -29.60
C SER A 518 -8.82 15.41 -29.02
N LEU A 519 -9.71 16.05 -29.76
CA LEU A 519 -11.12 16.26 -29.42
C LEU A 519 -12.02 15.79 -30.57
N ASN A 520 -11.62 14.76 -31.31
CA ASN A 520 -12.38 14.26 -32.44
C ASN A 520 -13.77 13.79 -31.98
N GLU A 521 -14.81 14.23 -32.67
CA GLU A 521 -16.21 13.91 -32.37
C GLU A 521 -16.66 14.31 -30.94
N ALA A 522 -15.86 15.13 -30.21
CA ALA A 522 -16.21 15.63 -28.90
C ALA A 522 -17.47 16.49 -28.93
N GLN A 523 -18.30 16.42 -27.91
CA GLN A 523 -19.58 17.13 -27.81
C GLN A 523 -19.42 18.40 -26.94
N LEU A 524 -19.13 19.53 -27.57
CA LEU A 524 -18.81 20.81 -26.94
C LEU A 524 -19.97 21.81 -27.04
N GLN A 525 -21.20 21.36 -27.24
CA GLN A 525 -22.36 22.26 -27.41
C GLN A 525 -22.55 23.17 -26.19
N GLY A 526 -22.55 24.47 -26.41
CA GLY A 526 -22.68 25.45 -25.34
C GLY A 526 -21.50 25.52 -24.36
N ALA A 527 -20.38 24.87 -24.64
CA ALA A 527 -19.18 24.97 -23.82
C ALA A 527 -18.53 26.33 -23.91
N SER A 528 -17.87 26.79 -22.84
CA SER A 528 -17.05 28.00 -22.85
C SER A 528 -15.59 27.66 -23.07
N LEU A 529 -14.96 28.30 -24.05
CA LEU A 529 -13.55 28.13 -24.43
C LEU A 529 -12.83 29.49 -24.48
N ILE A 530 -13.28 30.46 -23.67
CA ILE A 530 -12.70 31.82 -23.68
C ILE A 530 -11.20 31.73 -23.39
N GLY A 531 -10.38 32.30 -24.32
CA GLY A 531 -8.93 32.33 -24.16
C GLY A 531 -8.25 30.94 -24.14
N ALA A 532 -8.97 29.86 -24.46
CA ALA A 532 -8.42 28.53 -24.51
C ALA A 532 -7.34 28.37 -25.59
N GLN A 533 -6.33 27.57 -25.33
CA GLN A 533 -5.20 27.34 -26.23
C GLN A 533 -5.35 25.99 -26.93
N LEU A 534 -5.78 25.99 -28.18
CA LEU A 534 -6.05 24.81 -29.02
C LEU A 534 -5.05 24.64 -30.18
N GLN A 535 -3.86 25.23 -30.06
CA GLN A 535 -2.86 25.17 -31.13
C GLN A 535 -2.52 23.73 -31.48
N GLY A 536 -2.63 23.38 -32.76
CA GLY A 536 -2.36 22.01 -33.23
C GLY A 536 -3.35 20.95 -32.76
N ALA A 537 -4.43 21.32 -32.09
CA ALA A 537 -5.44 20.34 -31.63
C ALA A 537 -6.27 19.79 -32.81
N SER A 538 -6.83 18.59 -32.64
CA SER A 538 -7.78 18.03 -33.59
C SER A 538 -9.20 18.07 -33.03
N LEU A 539 -10.09 18.82 -33.73
CA LEU A 539 -11.52 18.93 -33.43
C LEU A 539 -12.36 18.36 -34.58
N ARG A 540 -11.84 17.35 -35.26
CA ARG A 540 -12.53 16.75 -36.41
C ARG A 540 -13.88 16.17 -35.97
N GLY A 541 -14.97 16.57 -36.64
CA GLY A 541 -16.32 16.12 -36.32
C GLY A 541 -16.83 16.61 -34.95
N ALA A 542 -16.09 17.46 -34.25
CA ALA A 542 -16.52 18.01 -32.97
C ALA A 542 -17.79 18.86 -33.08
N LYS A 543 -18.67 18.76 -32.09
CA LYS A 543 -19.94 19.50 -32.05
C LYS A 543 -19.78 20.76 -31.20
N LEU A 544 -19.50 21.88 -31.84
CA LEU A 544 -19.25 23.19 -31.25
C LEU A 544 -20.45 24.14 -31.29
N GLN A 545 -21.64 23.65 -31.61
CA GLN A 545 -22.82 24.49 -31.70
C GLN A 545 -23.02 25.32 -30.43
N GLY A 546 -23.17 26.63 -30.54
CA GLY A 546 -23.33 27.57 -29.44
C GLY A 546 -22.14 27.70 -28.51
N ALA A 547 -21.01 27.07 -28.80
CA ALA A 547 -19.79 27.21 -28.01
C ALA A 547 -19.26 28.65 -28.05
N LEU A 548 -18.70 29.11 -26.92
CA LEU A 548 -18.13 30.46 -26.79
C LEU A 548 -16.62 30.41 -27.06
N LEU A 549 -16.19 30.96 -28.22
CA LEU A 549 -14.81 30.89 -28.72
C LEU A 549 -14.06 32.23 -28.61
N LYS A 550 -14.52 33.14 -27.77
CA LYS A 550 -13.90 34.44 -27.60
C LYS A 550 -12.43 34.34 -27.22
N ASP A 551 -11.57 34.99 -27.96
CA ASP A 551 -10.10 35.01 -27.73
C ASP A 551 -9.43 33.61 -27.73
N THR A 552 -10.08 32.58 -28.28
CA THR A 552 -9.54 31.22 -28.40
C THR A 552 -8.40 31.15 -29.42
N TYR A 553 -7.32 30.44 -29.16
CA TYR A 553 -6.19 30.26 -30.06
C TYR A 553 -6.34 28.94 -30.83
N LEU A 554 -6.57 29.02 -32.15
CA LEU A 554 -6.85 27.89 -33.04
C LEU A 554 -5.76 27.63 -34.09
N GLN A 555 -4.57 28.23 -33.96
CA GLN A 555 -3.49 28.06 -34.96
C GLN A 555 -3.17 26.56 -35.15
N GLY A 556 -3.16 26.14 -36.43
CA GLY A 556 -2.87 24.76 -36.79
C GLY A 556 -3.89 23.72 -36.26
N ALA A 557 -5.00 24.13 -35.67
CA ALA A 557 -6.06 23.22 -35.28
C ALA A 557 -6.84 22.68 -36.47
N SER A 558 -7.42 21.47 -36.35
CA SER A 558 -8.33 20.92 -37.38
C SER A 558 -9.78 21.06 -36.93
N LEU A 559 -10.58 21.73 -37.72
CA LEU A 559 -12.04 21.85 -37.60
C LEU A 559 -12.78 21.08 -38.71
N ALA A 560 -12.14 20.15 -39.38
CA ALA A 560 -12.74 19.33 -40.42
C ALA A 560 -14.03 18.66 -39.93
N GLN A 561 -15.15 18.82 -40.63
CA GLN A 561 -16.48 18.29 -40.26
C GLN A 561 -17.03 18.80 -38.91
N ALA A 562 -16.39 19.78 -38.25
CA ALA A 562 -16.89 20.32 -37.00
C ALA A 562 -18.22 21.07 -37.22
N SER A 563 -19.15 20.94 -36.28
CA SER A 563 -20.44 21.64 -36.33
C SER A 563 -20.32 22.99 -35.62
N LEU A 564 -20.42 24.09 -36.35
CA LEU A 564 -20.12 25.45 -35.88
C LEU A 564 -21.37 26.35 -35.77
N TRP A 565 -22.58 25.81 -35.90
CA TRP A 565 -23.80 26.61 -35.82
C TRP A 565 -23.92 27.37 -34.51
N ARG A 566 -24.21 28.68 -34.58
CA ARG A 566 -24.34 29.60 -33.43
C ARG A 566 -23.10 29.62 -32.50
N THR A 567 -21.91 29.36 -33.02
CA THR A 567 -20.70 29.64 -32.24
C THR A 567 -20.60 31.13 -31.95
N ARG A 568 -20.07 31.49 -30.76
CA ARG A 568 -20.08 32.87 -30.23
C ARG A 568 -18.66 33.35 -29.95
N GLY A 569 -18.48 34.68 -30.10
CA GLY A 569 -17.20 35.35 -29.89
C GLY A 569 -16.14 34.98 -30.94
N HIS A 570 -15.38 35.96 -31.38
CA HIS A 570 -14.36 35.72 -32.41
C HIS A 570 -13.10 35.10 -31.85
N PRO A 571 -12.61 33.99 -32.43
CA PRO A 571 -11.29 33.42 -32.10
C PRO A 571 -10.18 34.45 -32.39
N LYS A 572 -9.12 34.43 -31.56
CA LYS A 572 -8.04 35.43 -31.66
C LYS A 572 -7.06 35.13 -32.78
N LEU A 573 -6.73 33.88 -33.01
CA LEU A 573 -5.78 33.45 -34.02
C LEU A 573 -6.32 32.24 -34.78
N LEU A 574 -6.51 32.41 -36.09
CA LEU A 574 -6.99 31.37 -37.00
C LEU A 574 -5.92 30.93 -38.01
N ASP A 575 -4.67 31.41 -37.88
CA ASP A 575 -3.57 31.09 -38.80
C ASP A 575 -3.37 29.58 -38.85
N PHE A 576 -3.24 29.02 -40.05
CA PHE A 576 -3.06 27.59 -40.34
C PHE A 576 -4.18 26.67 -39.81
N THR A 577 -5.32 27.20 -39.39
CA THR A 577 -6.48 26.38 -38.99
C THR A 577 -7.02 25.63 -40.20
N THR A 578 -7.07 24.28 -40.11
CA THR A 578 -7.61 23.46 -41.20
C THR A 578 -9.12 23.39 -41.10
N LEU A 579 -9.80 24.22 -41.89
CA LEU A 579 -11.26 24.21 -42.02
C LEU A 579 -11.75 23.18 -43.06
N ASN A 580 -10.85 22.70 -43.90
CA ASN A 580 -11.13 21.69 -44.90
C ASN A 580 -10.17 20.49 -44.74
N ASP A 581 -10.70 19.30 -44.79
CA ASP A 581 -9.92 18.09 -45.08
C ASP A 581 -9.67 18.08 -46.63
N PRO A 582 -8.48 17.64 -47.08
CA PRO A 582 -8.22 17.43 -48.52
C PRO A 582 -9.22 16.52 -49.23
N ILE A 583 -10.11 15.85 -48.49
CA ILE A 583 -11.17 14.95 -48.99
C ILE A 583 -12.57 15.62 -49.00
N ASN A 584 -12.68 16.96 -49.11
CA ASN A 584 -13.95 17.72 -49.21
C ASN A 584 -14.85 17.73 -47.94
N GLN A 585 -14.27 17.68 -46.73
CA GLN A 585 -15.05 17.69 -45.48
C GLN A 585 -15.06 19.10 -44.86
N THR A 586 -16.06 19.90 -45.24
CA THR A 586 -16.28 21.26 -44.70
C THR A 586 -16.91 21.22 -43.30
N PRO A 587 -16.71 22.28 -42.46
CA PRO A 587 -17.51 22.46 -41.25
C PRO A 587 -19.01 22.54 -41.57
N LEU A 588 -19.82 22.07 -40.62
CA LEU A 588 -21.28 22.03 -40.75
C LEU A 588 -21.90 23.20 -39.97
N PHE A 589 -22.85 23.89 -40.60
CA PHE A 589 -23.60 24.99 -39.97
C PHE A 589 -25.08 24.64 -39.80
N GLU A 590 -25.39 23.35 -39.65
CA GLU A 590 -26.75 22.86 -39.50
C GLU A 590 -27.32 23.16 -38.11
N PRO A 591 -28.52 23.78 -38.02
CA PRO A 591 -29.19 24.01 -36.74
C PRO A 591 -29.62 22.68 -36.08
N LEU A 592 -29.79 22.73 -34.78
CA LEU A 592 -30.51 21.68 -34.08
C LEU A 592 -31.99 21.72 -34.44
N GLU A 593 -32.61 20.56 -34.65
CA GLU A 593 -34.06 20.48 -34.91
C GLU A 593 -34.85 20.90 -33.67
N SER A 594 -35.77 21.86 -33.76
CA SER A 594 -36.57 22.38 -32.64
C SER A 594 -37.27 21.27 -31.83
N ASN A 595 -37.82 20.27 -32.49
CA ASN A 595 -38.51 19.15 -31.86
C ASN A 595 -37.59 18.20 -31.06
N LYS A 596 -36.27 18.28 -31.26
CA LYS A 596 -35.28 17.45 -30.62
C LYS A 596 -34.52 18.19 -29.50
N PHE A 597 -34.56 19.53 -29.51
CA PHE A 597 -33.79 20.34 -28.58
C PHE A 597 -34.19 20.14 -27.13
N GLU A 598 -35.48 20.19 -26.81
CA GLU A 598 -35.94 20.03 -25.43
C GLU A 598 -35.56 18.64 -24.83
N ALA A 599 -35.85 17.59 -25.58
CA ALA A 599 -35.50 16.23 -25.12
C ALA A 599 -33.98 16.01 -24.99
N TRP A 600 -33.19 16.68 -25.84
CA TRP A 600 -31.72 16.66 -25.76
C TRP A 600 -31.24 17.43 -24.53
N ARG A 601 -31.76 18.67 -24.30
CA ARG A 601 -31.47 19.50 -23.14
C ARG A 601 -31.77 18.76 -21.83
N ASP A 602 -32.97 18.21 -21.70
CA ASP A 602 -33.44 17.54 -20.50
C ASP A 602 -32.58 16.29 -20.18
N ARG A 603 -32.14 15.57 -21.21
CA ARG A 603 -31.22 14.41 -21.08
C ARG A 603 -29.87 14.81 -20.56
N ILE A 604 -29.35 16.00 -20.92
CA ILE A 604 -28.07 16.50 -20.38
C ILE A 604 -28.26 16.96 -18.95
N LEU A 605 -29.28 17.75 -18.66
CA LEU A 605 -29.56 18.26 -17.32
C LEU A 605 -29.83 17.16 -16.31
N ALA A 606 -30.49 16.08 -16.70
CA ALA A 606 -30.74 14.91 -15.84
C ALA A 606 -29.45 14.18 -15.38
N LYS A 607 -28.32 14.37 -16.07
CA LYS A 607 -27.05 13.75 -15.70
C LYS A 607 -26.25 14.56 -14.66
N LEU A 608 -26.65 15.80 -14.40
CA LEU A 608 -25.93 16.70 -13.51
C LEU A 608 -26.32 16.46 -12.06
N PRO A 609 -25.34 16.54 -11.13
CA PRO A 609 -25.53 16.11 -9.75
C PRO A 609 -26.45 17.02 -8.95
N ASP A 610 -26.43 18.33 -9.19
CA ASP A 610 -27.09 19.35 -8.38
C ASP A 610 -27.83 20.40 -9.22
N ASP A 611 -28.66 21.19 -8.57
CA ASP A 611 -29.48 22.20 -9.23
C ASP A 611 -28.67 23.41 -9.75
N GLU A 612 -27.56 23.76 -9.10
CA GLU A 612 -26.68 24.85 -9.52
C GLU A 612 -25.97 24.47 -10.83
N SER A 613 -25.41 23.29 -10.93
CA SER A 613 -24.83 22.75 -12.18
C SER A 613 -25.88 22.68 -13.28
N ARG A 614 -27.11 22.24 -12.96
CA ARG A 614 -28.23 22.21 -13.93
C ARG A 614 -28.59 23.60 -14.44
N ALA A 615 -28.70 24.61 -13.56
CA ALA A 615 -29.00 25.98 -13.92
C ALA A 615 -27.91 26.57 -14.84
N THR A 616 -26.66 26.42 -14.45
CA THR A 616 -25.50 26.91 -15.21
C THR A 616 -25.41 26.30 -16.61
N VAL A 617 -25.52 24.97 -16.71
CA VAL A 617 -25.48 24.28 -18.00
C VAL A 617 -26.69 24.64 -18.84
N ASN A 618 -27.89 24.73 -18.25
CA ASN A 618 -29.12 25.13 -18.97
C ASN A 618 -28.98 26.54 -19.56
N GLU A 619 -28.41 27.47 -18.82
CA GLU A 619 -28.14 28.84 -19.35
C GLU A 619 -27.26 28.77 -20.60
N ARG A 620 -26.17 28.04 -20.53
CA ARG A 620 -25.18 27.91 -21.62
C ARG A 620 -25.73 27.22 -22.86
N ILE A 621 -26.47 26.12 -22.68
CA ILE A 621 -27.06 25.40 -23.83
C ILE A 621 -28.34 26.04 -24.36
N SER A 622 -28.97 26.96 -23.59
CA SER A 622 -30.20 27.62 -24.02
C SER A 622 -30.02 28.49 -25.29
N VAL A 623 -28.77 28.86 -25.58
CA VAL A 623 -28.42 29.57 -26.84
C VAL A 623 -28.71 28.71 -28.07
N LEU A 624 -28.77 27.39 -27.89
CA LEU A 624 -29.03 26.41 -28.96
C LEU A 624 -30.52 26.21 -29.24
N ASP A 625 -31.40 26.89 -28.50
CA ASP A 625 -32.84 26.85 -28.74
C ASP A 625 -33.13 27.46 -30.09
N PRO A 626 -33.59 26.71 -31.10
CA PRO A 626 -33.80 27.24 -32.44
C PRO A 626 -34.89 28.31 -32.52
N ASP A 627 -35.81 28.30 -31.52
CA ASP A 627 -36.93 29.23 -31.45
C ASP A 627 -36.52 30.58 -30.81
N LYS A 628 -35.31 30.71 -30.30
CA LYS A 628 -34.75 31.96 -29.79
C LYS A 628 -34.03 32.74 -30.89
N SER A 629 -34.02 34.07 -30.73
CA SER A 629 -33.22 34.97 -31.59
C SER A 629 -31.73 34.66 -31.47
N ASP A 630 -30.98 34.86 -32.55
CA ASP A 630 -29.55 34.71 -32.60
C ASP A 630 -28.86 35.63 -31.59
N PRO A 631 -27.85 35.13 -30.84
CA PRO A 631 -27.01 35.98 -30.01
C PRO A 631 -26.31 37.07 -30.80
N SER A 632 -26.08 38.23 -30.19
CA SER A 632 -25.44 39.38 -30.87
C SER A 632 -23.95 39.16 -31.16
N ASP A 633 -23.32 38.18 -30.52
CA ASP A 633 -21.90 37.84 -30.65
C ASP A 633 -21.65 36.55 -31.49
N ILE A 634 -22.64 36.17 -32.32
CA ILE A 634 -22.53 34.97 -33.15
C ILE A 634 -21.45 35.16 -34.22
N VAL A 635 -20.66 34.11 -34.45
CA VAL A 635 -19.73 34.03 -35.57
C VAL A 635 -20.49 33.41 -36.75
N SER A 636 -20.75 34.21 -37.77
CA SER A 636 -21.55 33.79 -38.91
C SER A 636 -20.79 32.80 -39.81
N GLU A 637 -21.55 32.09 -40.65
CA GLU A 637 -20.94 31.22 -41.69
C GLU A 637 -20.05 32.02 -42.65
N THR A 638 -20.40 33.29 -42.90
CA THR A 638 -19.59 34.21 -43.73
C THR A 638 -18.26 34.54 -43.06
N ASP A 639 -18.23 34.75 -41.73
CA ASP A 639 -17.00 35.02 -40.99
C ASP A 639 -16.05 33.81 -41.04
N TRP A 640 -16.58 32.63 -40.87
CA TRP A 640 -15.81 31.37 -41.02
C TRP A 640 -15.35 31.17 -42.47
N ALA A 641 -16.17 31.51 -43.47
CA ALA A 641 -15.79 31.41 -44.86
C ALA A 641 -14.69 32.41 -45.23
N GLU A 642 -14.69 33.61 -44.65
CA GLU A 642 -13.62 34.59 -44.83
C GLU A 642 -12.32 34.13 -44.17
N ALA A 643 -12.37 33.60 -42.96
CA ALA A 643 -11.22 33.02 -42.28
C ALA A 643 -10.58 31.89 -43.12
N ARG A 644 -11.42 31.03 -43.72
CA ARG A 644 -11.01 29.98 -44.64
C ARG A 644 -10.27 30.50 -45.88
N LYS A 645 -10.76 31.59 -46.48
CA LYS A 645 -10.11 32.20 -47.67
C LYS A 645 -8.75 32.78 -47.36
N LYS A 646 -8.48 33.18 -46.11
CA LYS A 646 -7.21 33.74 -45.66
C LYS A 646 -6.19 32.64 -45.32
N SER A 647 -6.59 31.38 -45.17
CA SER A 647 -5.68 30.26 -44.85
C SER A 647 -4.84 29.93 -46.09
N PRO A 648 -3.51 29.77 -45.96
CA PRO A 648 -2.66 29.37 -47.07
C PRO A 648 -3.01 27.97 -47.56
N THR A 649 -2.69 27.65 -48.82
CA THR A 649 -2.95 26.36 -49.44
C THR A 649 -1.73 25.88 -50.21
N GLY A 650 -1.66 24.56 -50.46
CA GLY A 650 -0.58 23.95 -51.26
C GLY A 650 0.79 23.94 -50.53
N VAL A 651 1.87 24.01 -51.32
CA VAL A 651 3.25 23.90 -50.82
C VAL A 651 3.59 24.97 -49.78
N ALA A 652 3.08 26.18 -49.94
CA ALA A 652 3.29 27.27 -48.96
C ALA A 652 2.65 26.92 -47.60
N TYR A 653 1.48 26.27 -47.61
CA TYR A 653 0.82 25.76 -46.40
C TYR A 653 1.66 24.66 -45.71
N GLU A 654 2.12 23.68 -46.48
CA GLU A 654 2.95 22.57 -45.94
C GLU A 654 4.22 23.11 -45.27
N GLN A 655 4.95 24.04 -45.89
CA GLN A 655 6.17 24.63 -45.33
C GLN A 655 5.89 25.40 -44.04
N GLN A 656 4.86 26.23 -44.01
CA GLN A 656 4.48 27.03 -42.85
C GLN A 656 4.00 26.11 -41.69
N MET A 657 3.19 25.09 -42.03
CA MET A 657 2.73 24.10 -41.09
C MET A 657 3.89 23.28 -40.49
N THR A 658 4.87 22.90 -41.31
CA THR A 658 6.08 22.20 -40.85
C THR A 658 6.84 23.03 -39.81
N ALA A 659 7.11 24.29 -40.11
CA ALA A 659 7.76 25.21 -39.19
C ALA A 659 6.97 25.36 -37.89
N PHE A 660 5.65 25.55 -37.98
CA PHE A 660 4.75 25.67 -36.84
C PHE A 660 4.71 24.38 -35.98
N LEU A 661 4.62 23.19 -36.58
CA LEU A 661 4.58 21.92 -35.86
C LEU A 661 5.90 21.62 -35.13
N ILE A 662 7.03 21.98 -35.77
CA ILE A 662 8.34 21.87 -35.12
C ILE A 662 8.44 22.85 -33.95
N GLU A 663 8.05 24.11 -34.13
CA GLU A 663 8.03 25.10 -33.07
C GLU A 663 7.14 24.66 -31.90
N LEU A 664 5.93 24.20 -32.18
CA LEU A 664 4.97 23.76 -31.17
C LEU A 664 5.44 22.55 -30.39
N ALA A 665 6.08 21.57 -31.05
CA ALA A 665 6.57 20.34 -30.43
C ALA A 665 7.93 20.47 -29.77
N CYS A 666 8.79 21.41 -30.25
CA CYS A 666 10.19 21.54 -29.88
C CYS A 666 10.53 22.91 -29.27
N SER A 667 9.57 23.68 -28.79
CA SER A 667 9.84 25.00 -28.18
C SER A 667 10.84 24.89 -27.01
N SER A 668 11.81 25.81 -26.98
CA SER A 668 12.84 25.89 -25.96
C SER A 668 12.31 26.47 -24.64
N GLU A 669 13.10 26.38 -23.57
CA GLU A 669 12.75 26.78 -22.20
C GLU A 669 12.19 28.21 -22.03
N ASP A 670 12.48 29.11 -23.00
CA ASP A 670 12.02 30.49 -22.97
C ASP A 670 10.64 30.72 -23.66
N ALA A 671 10.03 29.68 -24.24
CA ALA A 671 8.76 29.77 -24.93
C ALA A 671 7.59 29.33 -24.06
N PRO A 672 6.35 29.87 -24.20
CA PRO A 672 5.20 29.56 -23.35
C PRO A 672 4.74 28.08 -23.36
N PHE A 673 5.36 27.24 -24.21
CA PHE A 673 5.03 25.80 -24.36
C PHE A 673 6.09 24.84 -23.87
N SER A 674 7.22 25.31 -23.33
CA SER A 674 8.43 24.50 -23.09
C SER A 674 8.26 23.35 -22.10
N GLU A 675 7.58 23.58 -20.97
CA GLU A 675 7.40 22.57 -19.93
C GLU A 675 6.54 21.38 -20.38
N HIS A 676 5.70 21.58 -21.39
CA HIS A 676 4.72 20.59 -21.84
C HIS A 676 5.00 20.07 -23.26
N ALA A 677 6.12 20.46 -23.84
CA ALA A 677 6.53 20.03 -25.19
C ALA A 677 6.42 18.51 -25.43
N PRO A 678 6.84 17.64 -24.49
CA PRO A 678 6.69 16.19 -24.67
C PRO A 678 5.24 15.71 -24.80
N PHE A 679 4.30 16.34 -24.13
CA PHE A 679 2.89 15.99 -24.22
C PHE A 679 2.28 16.51 -25.52
N VAL A 680 2.69 17.70 -25.97
CA VAL A 680 2.27 18.26 -27.25
C VAL A 680 2.78 17.40 -28.39
N ALA A 681 4.06 17.01 -28.38
CA ALA A 681 4.67 16.14 -29.40
C ALA A 681 3.94 14.80 -29.48
N HIS A 682 3.68 14.14 -28.31
CA HIS A 682 2.87 12.94 -28.25
C HIS A 682 1.48 13.14 -28.87
N GLY A 683 0.77 14.20 -28.48
CA GLY A 683 -0.56 14.48 -29.00
C GLY A 683 -0.59 14.74 -30.50
N LEU A 684 0.40 15.44 -31.04
CA LEU A 684 0.51 15.70 -32.49
C LEU A 684 0.75 14.40 -33.30
N ILE A 685 1.50 13.45 -32.75
CA ILE A 685 1.70 12.11 -33.34
C ILE A 685 0.38 11.34 -33.25
N TYR A 686 -0.18 11.22 -32.06
CA TYR A 686 -1.40 10.44 -31.77
C TYR A 686 -2.58 10.87 -32.64
N ASN A 687 -2.87 12.18 -32.72
CA ASN A 687 -3.97 12.71 -33.51
C ASN A 687 -3.62 12.90 -34.98
N ARG A 688 -2.45 12.42 -35.42
CA ARG A 688 -1.94 12.45 -36.80
C ARG A 688 -1.79 13.90 -37.35
N ARG A 689 -1.73 14.92 -36.51
CA ARG A 689 -1.59 16.32 -37.01
C ARG A 689 -0.26 16.55 -37.71
N ILE A 690 0.78 15.82 -37.39
CA ILE A 690 2.07 15.95 -38.09
C ILE A 690 2.01 15.62 -39.59
N ILE A 691 1.01 14.86 -40.06
CA ILE A 691 0.84 14.58 -41.49
C ILE A 691 0.50 15.84 -42.31
N GLU A 692 0.01 16.90 -41.68
CA GLU A 692 -0.24 18.18 -42.32
C GLU A 692 1.04 18.86 -42.85
N ALA A 693 2.22 18.43 -42.38
CA ALA A 693 3.50 18.79 -42.97
C ALA A 693 3.68 18.27 -44.42
N GLY A 694 2.79 17.37 -44.88
CA GLY A 694 2.77 16.85 -46.25
C GLY A 694 4.11 16.24 -46.64
N SER A 695 4.71 16.78 -47.72
CA SER A 695 6.05 16.31 -48.19
C SER A 695 7.18 16.55 -47.21
N HIS A 696 7.01 17.44 -46.22
CA HIS A 696 8.01 17.74 -45.17
C HIS A 696 7.86 16.91 -43.88
N LEU A 697 6.93 15.95 -43.83
CA LEU A 697 6.78 15.05 -42.67
C LEU A 697 8.07 14.38 -42.24
N PRO A 698 8.97 13.89 -43.12
CA PRO A 698 10.24 13.33 -42.71
C PRO A 698 11.12 14.32 -41.94
N GLU A 699 11.09 15.62 -42.25
CA GLU A 699 11.82 16.66 -41.54
C GLU A 699 11.29 16.84 -40.10
N VAL A 700 9.98 16.87 -39.92
CA VAL A 700 9.32 16.93 -38.60
C VAL A 700 9.70 15.69 -37.78
N ALA A 701 9.64 14.50 -38.39
CA ALA A 701 9.96 13.24 -37.74
C ALA A 701 11.44 13.16 -37.30
N GLU A 702 12.37 13.67 -38.11
CA GLU A 702 13.79 13.73 -37.75
C GLU A 702 14.02 14.63 -36.53
N LYS A 703 13.34 15.78 -36.48
CA LYS A 703 13.40 16.69 -35.34
C LYS A 703 12.84 16.07 -34.06
N LEU A 704 11.69 15.40 -34.16
CA LEU A 704 11.05 14.71 -33.01
C LEU A 704 11.83 13.48 -32.51
N LYS A 705 12.82 13.00 -33.27
CA LYS A 705 13.73 11.93 -32.84
C LYS A 705 15.04 12.45 -32.23
N ASP A 706 15.29 13.75 -32.27
CA ASP A 706 16.50 14.37 -31.72
C ASP A 706 16.26 14.95 -30.32
N PRO A 707 16.56 14.24 -29.23
CA PRO A 707 16.35 14.74 -27.86
C PRO A 707 17.24 15.92 -27.47
N LYS A 708 18.29 16.23 -28.26
CA LYS A 708 19.16 17.37 -28.01
C LYS A 708 18.64 18.67 -28.66
N GLY A 709 17.99 18.53 -29.80
CA GLY A 709 17.46 19.63 -30.56
C GLY A 709 15.95 19.89 -30.37
N CYS A 710 15.25 18.98 -29.70
CA CYS A 710 13.80 19.07 -29.50
C CYS A 710 13.42 18.58 -28.09
N PRO A 711 13.08 19.46 -27.14
CA PRO A 711 12.61 19.09 -25.81
C PRO A 711 11.43 18.11 -25.84
N GLY A 712 10.52 18.23 -26.84
CA GLY A 712 9.42 17.31 -27.03
C GLY A 712 9.81 15.84 -27.28
N ALA A 713 11.00 15.61 -27.84
CA ALA A 713 11.52 14.28 -28.09
C ALA A 713 11.86 13.50 -26.81
N VAL A 714 12.20 14.19 -25.72
CA VAL A 714 12.65 13.57 -24.45
C VAL A 714 11.56 12.72 -23.79
N GLY A 715 10.29 13.07 -24.02
CA GLY A 715 9.13 12.41 -23.37
C GLY A 715 8.40 11.40 -24.25
N LEU A 716 8.81 11.20 -25.50
CA LEU A 716 8.16 10.24 -26.40
C LEU A 716 8.49 8.81 -25.99
N SER A 717 7.46 7.96 -26.00
CA SER A 717 7.59 6.53 -25.77
C SER A 717 8.12 5.78 -26.98
N ALA A 718 8.49 4.51 -26.82
CA ALA A 718 8.85 3.65 -27.95
C ALA A 718 7.67 3.48 -28.93
N ASP A 719 6.43 3.46 -28.42
CA ASP A 719 5.23 3.35 -29.22
C ASP A 719 4.99 4.64 -30.05
N ASP A 720 5.20 5.82 -29.45
CA ASP A 720 5.12 7.09 -30.16
C ASP A 720 6.10 7.15 -31.35
N LEU A 721 7.33 6.66 -31.13
CA LEU A 721 8.34 6.63 -32.17
C LEU A 721 8.01 5.63 -33.28
N ALA A 722 7.41 4.48 -32.92
CA ALA A 722 6.95 3.49 -33.89
C ALA A 722 5.77 4.05 -34.73
N ASP A 723 4.82 4.74 -34.09
CA ASP A 723 3.73 5.40 -34.77
C ASP A 723 4.23 6.49 -35.74
N LEU A 724 5.21 7.28 -35.29
CA LEU A 724 5.85 8.31 -36.10
C LEU A 724 6.50 7.71 -37.35
N ASP A 725 7.22 6.60 -37.22
CA ASP A 725 7.83 5.89 -38.35
C ASP A 725 6.77 5.36 -39.33
N SER A 726 5.69 4.80 -38.79
CA SER A 726 4.56 4.31 -39.58
C SER A 726 3.93 5.43 -40.42
N LEU A 727 3.73 6.62 -39.84
CA LEU A 727 3.17 7.78 -40.53
C LEU A 727 4.09 8.27 -41.66
N VAL A 728 5.42 8.29 -41.43
CA VAL A 728 6.40 8.64 -42.47
C VAL A 728 6.35 7.65 -43.62
N ASP A 729 6.24 6.35 -43.33
CA ASP A 729 6.18 5.32 -44.37
C ASP A 729 4.86 5.33 -45.14
N GLU A 730 3.73 5.62 -44.48
CA GLU A 730 2.45 5.86 -45.15
C GLU A 730 2.54 7.06 -46.15
N GLN A 731 3.18 8.12 -45.71
CA GLN A 731 3.31 9.33 -46.56
C GLN A 731 4.23 9.05 -47.79
N LYS A 732 5.32 8.34 -47.59
CA LYS A 732 6.20 7.94 -48.71
C LYS A 732 5.47 7.10 -49.75
N LYS A 733 4.58 6.18 -49.33
CA LYS A 733 3.76 5.37 -50.23
C LYS A 733 2.76 6.21 -51.06
N LYS A 734 2.25 7.31 -50.49
CA LYS A 734 1.34 8.21 -51.19
C LYS A 734 2.04 9.15 -52.19
N THR A 735 3.33 9.43 -51.97
CA THR A 735 4.14 10.34 -52.81
C THR A 735 4.96 9.60 -53.88
N THR A 736 5.01 8.26 -53.83
CA THR A 736 5.65 7.45 -54.89
C THR A 736 4.64 7.20 -56.00
N PRO A 737 4.90 7.61 -57.26
CA PRO A 737 3.94 7.50 -58.37
C PRO A 737 3.64 6.07 -58.78
#